data_455f9414611a89ec772ec987e4646c45
#
_entry.id   455f9414611a89ec772ec987e4646c45
#
_cell.length_a   1.000
_cell.length_b   1.000
_cell.length_c   1.000
_cell.angle_alpha   90.00
_cell.angle_beta   90.00
_cell.angle_gamma   90.00
#
_symmetry.space_group_name_H-M   'P 1'
#
loop_
_entity.id
_entity.type
_entity.pdbx_description
1 polymer ?
#
loop_
_entity_poly.entity_id
_entity_poly.type
_entity_poly.pdbx_seq_one_letter_code
_entity_poly.pdbx_strand_id
1 'polypeptide(L)'
;MSRNSAGPDPRDSLRIGPATLRNRIIFPAHLTNFAVDGEITDQHIAYYTARARGGAAMIVTEEHTVHRSDRPYEKLIRGWDPAVLPGYRRLTDAVHAHGTRILAQLNHNGAQGSSMYTGRPLWAPGPEPDALFREVPAAIGGDEIAELIAGYAAVARRCADGGFDGVEIQCSQASILRAFLAPGTNRRTDRYGGDPTGRARLLLEVVAAVRSVLGHEYIVGVRLSGHDGTAGGIGIDDAVQVARMLGATDAVDYLSTSVGVATETLHLVEAPMSTPHGYSLFVPAAFRAVVSLPVVGVGRFTTPGQVRSALAEGVCDLVGAVRAQIADPDFAGKTLGGRDAEVRPCIGCNQECIGRVGLGRWIGCTVNPRAGRESTPLPAPRMLGRRVLVVGGGPAGLQAAATSARRGHSVILCEREPWTGGQIRAAATAPHRGELAGMVTSLEAECARAGVEIRTGFEVDADFVRAYRPDAVIVATGARPQRPVWAGDSAKVVDVRDVLEGRADPEGRVLVVDDLGFHQATSVAELLAGRGCTVTVCTGGMIVGQDLGLTLDMDGWTRRAHAAGITQITDVMVTGVVDADDATVVSLVDHRTGTARPFVADAVVVVTHQEPVDELWKQLCDSSVPVYRVGDAVTPRRAHNAILEGDAAAIAV
;
A
#
# COMPACT_ATOMS: atom_id res chain seq x y z
N MET A 1 -29.90 -12.21 -23.89
CA MET A 1 -29.86 -10.79 -24.25
C MET A 1 -28.39 -10.44 -24.57
N SER A 2 -28.09 -10.07 -25.81
CA SER A 2 -26.74 -9.66 -26.22
C SER A 2 -26.42 -8.34 -25.49
N ARG A 3 -25.41 -8.37 -24.61
CA ARG A 3 -24.86 -7.14 -24.01
C ARG A 3 -24.27 -6.29 -25.14
N ASN A 4 -24.61 -5.01 -25.15
CA ASN A 4 -24.13 -4.03 -26.13
C ASN A 4 -22.61 -4.11 -26.31
N SER A 5 -22.14 -3.87 -27.53
CA SER A 5 -20.75 -4.02 -27.96
C SER A 5 -19.73 -3.06 -27.34
N ALA A 6 -20.13 -2.12 -26.49
CA ALA A 6 -19.25 -1.27 -25.68
C ALA A 6 -19.59 -1.48 -24.19
N GLY A 7 -18.58 -1.81 -23.38
CA GLY A 7 -18.73 -1.92 -21.92
C GLY A 7 -19.11 -0.55 -21.28
N PRO A 8 -19.44 -0.54 -19.96
CA PRO A 8 -19.87 0.68 -19.28
C PRO A 8 -18.76 1.74 -19.18
N ASP A 9 -19.15 3.01 -19.23
CA ASP A 9 -18.28 4.15 -18.93
C ASP A 9 -18.18 4.35 -17.41
N PRO A 10 -17.04 4.78 -16.86
CA PRO A 10 -16.93 5.11 -15.44
C PRO A 10 -18.00 6.05 -14.90
N ARG A 11 -18.54 6.93 -15.75
CA ARG A 11 -19.59 7.91 -15.40
C ARG A 11 -20.99 7.33 -15.33
N ASP A 12 -21.20 6.14 -15.87
CA ASP A 12 -22.54 5.53 -15.89
C ASP A 12 -23.00 5.20 -14.47
N SER A 13 -24.24 5.51 -14.18
CA SER A 13 -24.88 5.07 -12.95
C SER A 13 -25.09 3.55 -12.93
N LEU A 14 -25.17 2.98 -11.75
CA LEU A 14 -25.47 1.55 -11.56
C LEU A 14 -26.39 1.35 -10.37
N ARG A 15 -27.46 0.55 -10.56
CA ARG A 15 -28.31 0.13 -9.45
C ARG A 15 -27.67 -1.04 -8.70
N ILE A 16 -27.61 -0.95 -7.37
CA ILE A 16 -27.21 -2.01 -6.44
C ILE A 16 -28.29 -2.11 -5.36
N GLY A 17 -29.07 -3.19 -5.37
CA GLY A 17 -30.18 -3.35 -4.46
C GLY A 17 -31.14 -2.14 -4.49
N PRO A 18 -31.41 -1.50 -3.35
CA PRO A 18 -32.29 -0.33 -3.29
C PRO A 18 -31.67 0.98 -3.80
N ALA A 19 -30.35 1.05 -3.92
CA ALA A 19 -29.63 2.29 -4.21
C ALA A 19 -29.15 2.37 -5.67
N THR A 20 -29.05 3.60 -6.20
CA THR A 20 -28.36 3.90 -7.46
C THR A 20 -27.05 4.61 -7.15
N LEU A 21 -25.93 4.02 -7.58
CA LEU A 21 -24.61 4.63 -7.53
C LEU A 21 -24.48 5.62 -8.70
N ARG A 22 -23.90 6.80 -8.43
CA ARG A 22 -23.76 7.88 -9.43
C ARG A 22 -22.66 7.65 -10.47
N ASN A 23 -21.74 6.70 -10.23
CA ASN A 23 -20.64 6.30 -11.11
C ASN A 23 -20.14 4.90 -10.73
N ARG A 24 -19.13 4.40 -11.47
CA ARG A 24 -18.59 3.03 -11.37
C ARG A 24 -17.33 2.89 -10.51
N ILE A 25 -16.90 3.93 -9.77
CA ILE A 25 -15.66 3.91 -8.97
C ILE A 25 -16.04 3.89 -7.50
N ILE A 26 -15.57 2.87 -6.79
CA ILE A 26 -15.80 2.70 -5.36
C ILE A 26 -14.50 2.69 -4.57
N PHE A 27 -14.60 2.90 -3.26
CA PHE A 27 -13.50 2.79 -2.31
C PHE A 27 -13.73 1.56 -1.42
N PRO A 28 -13.13 0.40 -1.75
CA PRO A 28 -13.29 -0.85 -1.00
C PRO A 28 -12.68 -0.83 0.38
N ALA A 29 -13.13 -1.76 1.22
CA ALA A 29 -12.62 -1.99 2.56
C ALA A 29 -11.11 -2.27 2.60
N HIS A 30 -10.44 -1.67 3.59
CA HIS A 30 -9.02 -1.87 3.92
C HIS A 30 -8.78 -1.35 5.33
N LEU A 31 -7.77 -1.87 6.01
CA LEU A 31 -7.43 -1.47 7.37
C LEU A 31 -6.83 -0.07 7.41
N THR A 32 -7.26 0.73 8.39
CA THR A 32 -6.71 2.07 8.63
C THR A 32 -5.90 2.17 9.93
N ASN A 33 -6.18 1.33 10.90
CA ASN A 33 -5.67 1.40 12.26
C ASN A 33 -5.95 2.74 12.96
N PHE A 34 -7.10 3.36 12.70
CA PHE A 34 -7.53 4.60 13.36
C PHE A 34 -8.36 4.39 14.61
N ALA A 35 -8.91 3.19 14.83
CA ALA A 35 -9.77 2.94 15.96
C ALA A 35 -9.04 3.13 17.30
N VAL A 36 -9.73 3.72 18.24
CA VAL A 36 -9.34 3.85 19.63
C VAL A 36 -10.45 3.19 20.46
N ASP A 37 -10.06 2.25 21.31
CA ASP A 37 -10.99 1.47 22.13
C ASP A 37 -12.13 0.78 21.35
N GLY A 38 -11.88 0.52 20.07
CA GLY A 38 -12.84 -0.14 19.17
C GLY A 38 -13.86 0.78 18.53
N GLU A 39 -13.72 2.09 18.68
CA GLU A 39 -14.68 3.08 18.21
C GLU A 39 -14.15 3.87 17.00
N ILE A 40 -15.08 4.47 16.24
CA ILE A 40 -14.81 5.41 15.15
C ILE A 40 -14.24 6.72 15.72
N THR A 41 -13.13 7.18 15.15
CA THR A 41 -12.46 8.43 15.52
C THR A 41 -12.69 9.54 14.48
N ASP A 42 -12.33 10.78 14.81
CA ASP A 42 -12.34 11.91 13.88
C ASP A 42 -11.42 11.66 12.67
N GLN A 43 -10.38 10.84 12.87
CA GLN A 43 -9.47 10.45 11.79
C GLN A 43 -10.18 9.58 10.74
N HIS A 44 -11.01 8.60 11.15
CA HIS A 44 -11.86 7.84 10.22
C HIS A 44 -12.80 8.77 9.45
N ILE A 45 -13.51 9.65 10.18
CA ILE A 45 -14.49 10.56 9.58
C ILE A 45 -13.84 11.42 8.51
N ALA A 46 -12.72 12.08 8.82
CA ALA A 46 -12.01 12.92 7.87
C ALA A 46 -11.47 12.14 6.66
N TYR A 47 -10.94 10.94 6.92
CA TYR A 47 -10.38 10.07 5.89
C TYR A 47 -11.43 9.63 4.88
N TYR A 48 -12.56 9.07 5.32
CA TYR A 48 -13.62 8.62 4.43
C TYR A 48 -14.36 9.78 3.75
N THR A 49 -14.56 10.89 4.48
CA THR A 49 -15.16 12.12 3.92
C THR A 49 -14.31 12.69 2.78
N ALA A 50 -12.99 12.64 2.87
CA ALA A 50 -12.11 13.10 1.79
C ALA A 50 -12.34 12.32 0.48
N ARG A 51 -12.55 10.99 0.55
CA ARG A 51 -12.85 10.15 -0.64
C ARG A 51 -14.26 10.35 -1.15
N ALA A 52 -15.23 10.56 -0.26
CA ALA A 52 -16.59 10.90 -0.63
C ALA A 52 -16.65 12.23 -1.42
N ARG A 53 -15.99 13.27 -0.90
CA ARG A 53 -15.83 14.57 -1.57
C ARG A 53 -15.07 14.41 -2.89
N GLY A 54 -14.08 13.53 -2.93
CA GLY A 54 -13.28 13.19 -4.11
C GLY A 54 -14.02 12.40 -5.19
N GLY A 55 -15.30 12.06 -5.00
CA GLY A 55 -16.15 11.53 -6.04
C GLY A 55 -16.41 10.02 -6.02
N ALA A 56 -15.92 9.28 -5.04
CA ALA A 56 -16.27 7.87 -4.87
C ALA A 56 -17.80 7.70 -4.82
N ALA A 57 -18.33 6.73 -5.56
CA ALA A 57 -19.79 6.49 -5.58
C ALA A 57 -20.25 5.72 -4.35
N MET A 58 -19.42 4.83 -3.86
CA MET A 58 -19.65 4.01 -2.67
C MET A 58 -18.33 3.81 -1.92
N ILE A 59 -18.42 3.83 -0.61
CA ILE A 59 -17.31 3.52 0.31
C ILE A 59 -17.71 2.27 1.11
N VAL A 60 -16.82 1.28 1.17
CA VAL A 60 -16.90 0.20 2.16
C VAL A 60 -15.84 0.47 3.20
N THR A 61 -16.24 0.66 4.44
CA THR A 61 -15.30 0.91 5.54
C THR A 61 -14.50 -0.36 5.88
N GLU A 62 -13.42 -0.20 6.64
CA GLU A 62 -12.65 -1.32 7.16
C GLU A 62 -13.52 -2.30 7.95
N GLU A 63 -12.95 -3.44 8.34
CA GLU A 63 -13.69 -4.49 9.02
C GLU A 63 -14.24 -4.05 10.39
N HIS A 64 -15.49 -4.44 10.64
CA HIS A 64 -16.17 -4.34 11.93
C HIS A 64 -16.34 -5.76 12.48
N THR A 65 -15.72 -6.07 13.63
CA THR A 65 -15.83 -7.42 14.19
C THR A 65 -17.23 -7.68 14.70
N VAL A 66 -17.71 -8.91 14.43
CA VAL A 66 -19.10 -9.28 14.71
C VAL A 66 -19.27 -9.98 16.06
N HIS A 67 -18.15 -10.40 16.67
CA HIS A 67 -18.22 -11.16 17.93
C HIS A 67 -17.01 -10.83 18.84
N ARG A 68 -17.22 -10.93 20.17
CA ARG A 68 -16.20 -10.64 21.18
C ARG A 68 -15.03 -11.64 21.21
N SER A 69 -15.14 -12.81 20.60
CA SER A 69 -14.04 -13.75 20.44
C SER A 69 -13.02 -13.31 19.39
N ASP A 70 -13.37 -12.32 18.56
CA ASP A 70 -12.54 -11.86 17.46
C ASP A 70 -11.89 -10.51 17.78
N ARG A 71 -10.58 -10.53 18.00
CA ARG A 71 -9.72 -9.35 18.14
C ARG A 71 -8.32 -9.71 17.63
N PRO A 72 -8.12 -9.79 16.30
CA PRO A 72 -6.85 -10.20 15.70
C PRO A 72 -5.73 -9.18 15.91
N TYR A 73 -6.06 -7.90 16.14
CA TYR A 73 -5.15 -6.79 16.42
C TYR A 73 -5.86 -5.73 17.26
N GLU A 74 -5.08 -4.80 17.79
CA GLU A 74 -5.59 -3.86 18.80
C GLU A 74 -6.56 -2.81 18.23
N LYS A 75 -6.26 -2.27 17.04
CA LYS A 75 -6.92 -1.08 16.47
C LYS A 75 -8.03 -1.43 15.48
N LEU A 76 -8.92 -2.31 15.86
CA LEU A 76 -10.08 -2.69 15.06
C LEU A 76 -11.37 -2.09 15.60
N ILE A 77 -12.40 -2.02 14.76
CA ILE A 77 -13.73 -1.52 15.15
C ILE A 77 -14.52 -2.69 15.76
N ARG A 78 -14.97 -2.52 17.02
CA ARG A 78 -15.77 -3.52 17.73
C ARG A 78 -17.25 -3.39 17.37
N GLY A 79 -17.64 -3.82 16.17
CA GLY A 79 -19.01 -3.74 15.69
C GLY A 79 -20.05 -4.36 16.64
N TRP A 80 -19.66 -5.39 17.42
CA TRP A 80 -20.50 -6.01 18.42
C TRP A 80 -20.78 -5.14 19.66
N ASP A 81 -20.01 -4.04 19.88
CA ASP A 81 -20.20 -3.12 21.02
C ASP A 81 -21.17 -1.99 20.66
N PRO A 82 -22.25 -1.74 21.41
CA PRO A 82 -23.16 -0.62 21.15
C PRO A 82 -22.50 0.76 21.23
N ALA A 83 -21.34 0.90 21.90
CA ALA A 83 -20.59 2.14 22.00
C ALA A 83 -20.18 2.73 20.64
N VAL A 84 -20.15 1.94 19.57
CA VAL A 84 -19.82 2.40 18.22
C VAL A 84 -20.89 3.32 17.59
N LEU A 85 -22.16 3.27 18.04
CA LEU A 85 -23.29 3.96 17.39
C LEU A 85 -23.11 5.47 17.21
N PRO A 86 -22.65 6.25 18.20
CA PRO A 86 -22.43 7.69 17.99
C PRO A 86 -21.39 7.97 16.90
N GLY A 87 -20.30 7.18 16.87
CA GLY A 87 -19.27 7.27 15.84
C GLY A 87 -19.79 6.90 14.46
N TYR A 88 -20.63 5.87 14.35
CA TYR A 88 -21.28 5.47 13.11
C TYR A 88 -22.10 6.61 12.51
N ARG A 89 -22.99 7.22 13.29
CA ARG A 89 -23.84 8.34 12.82
C ARG A 89 -23.00 9.51 12.33
N ARG A 90 -22.00 9.93 13.08
CA ARG A 90 -21.08 11.01 12.67
C ARG A 90 -20.38 10.70 11.35
N LEU A 91 -19.93 9.46 11.16
CA LEU A 91 -19.25 9.02 9.94
C LEU A 91 -20.21 8.99 8.75
N THR A 92 -21.38 8.37 8.91
CA THR A 92 -22.36 8.22 7.82
C THR A 92 -22.91 9.57 7.39
N ASP A 93 -23.27 10.46 8.33
CA ASP A 93 -23.71 11.84 8.04
C ASP A 93 -22.66 12.60 7.24
N ALA A 94 -21.37 12.52 7.64
CA ALA A 94 -20.29 13.21 6.96
C ALA A 94 -20.06 12.71 5.52
N VAL A 95 -20.20 11.41 5.29
CA VAL A 95 -20.06 10.81 3.94
C VAL A 95 -21.29 11.11 3.08
N HIS A 96 -22.49 10.98 3.64
CA HIS A 96 -23.75 11.26 2.94
C HIS A 96 -23.86 12.72 2.48
N ALA A 97 -23.27 13.67 3.21
CA ALA A 97 -23.22 15.08 2.80
C ALA A 97 -22.58 15.30 1.42
N HIS A 98 -21.84 14.31 0.91
CA HIS A 98 -21.23 14.32 -0.43
C HIS A 98 -21.96 13.42 -1.45
N GLY A 99 -23.12 12.86 -1.10
CA GLY A 99 -23.91 11.99 -2.00
C GLY A 99 -23.26 10.64 -2.27
N THR A 100 -22.38 10.18 -1.42
CA THR A 100 -21.69 8.88 -1.49
C THR A 100 -22.40 7.87 -0.60
N ARG A 101 -22.59 6.63 -1.09
CA ARG A 101 -23.09 5.52 -0.28
C ARG A 101 -21.99 4.96 0.61
N ILE A 102 -22.36 4.52 1.82
CA ILE A 102 -21.40 3.97 2.77
C ILE A 102 -21.89 2.64 3.37
N LEU A 103 -21.04 1.61 3.30
CA LEU A 103 -21.26 0.28 3.83
C LEU A 103 -20.22 -0.04 4.88
N ALA A 104 -20.58 -0.84 5.90
CA ALA A 104 -19.64 -1.42 6.85
C ALA A 104 -19.23 -2.82 6.39
N GLN A 105 -17.92 -3.16 6.42
CA GLN A 105 -17.51 -4.55 6.18
C GLN A 105 -17.59 -5.34 7.48
N LEU A 106 -18.34 -6.45 7.51
CA LEU A 106 -18.52 -7.31 8.65
C LEU A 106 -17.57 -8.51 8.58
N ASN A 107 -16.84 -8.78 9.65
CA ASN A 107 -15.86 -9.87 9.69
C ASN A 107 -15.77 -10.57 11.05
N HIS A 108 -15.28 -11.81 11.00
CA HIS A 108 -14.67 -12.57 12.09
C HIS A 108 -13.43 -13.25 11.51
N ASN A 109 -12.25 -12.95 12.04
CA ASN A 109 -10.98 -13.37 11.47
C ASN A 109 -10.66 -14.87 11.65
N GLY A 110 -11.36 -15.53 12.56
CA GLY A 110 -11.17 -16.96 12.79
C GLY A 110 -9.81 -17.29 13.39
N ALA A 111 -9.10 -18.24 12.77
CA ALA A 111 -7.74 -18.63 13.17
C ALA A 111 -6.66 -17.60 12.78
N GLN A 112 -6.99 -16.62 11.95
CA GLN A 112 -6.03 -15.59 11.49
C GLN A 112 -5.98 -14.42 12.47
N GLY A 113 -5.55 -14.69 13.68
CA GLY A 113 -5.42 -13.76 14.79
C GLY A 113 -4.64 -14.38 15.93
N SER A 114 -4.55 -13.68 17.04
CA SER A 114 -3.92 -14.17 18.26
C SER A 114 -4.88 -14.11 19.45
N SER A 115 -4.88 -15.18 20.24
CA SER A 115 -5.62 -15.25 21.51
C SER A 115 -5.11 -14.25 22.55
N MET A 116 -3.92 -13.69 22.35
CA MET A 116 -3.27 -12.69 23.20
C MET A 116 -4.15 -11.46 23.47
N TYR A 117 -4.96 -11.03 22.48
CA TYR A 117 -5.81 -9.85 22.60
C TYR A 117 -7.16 -10.10 23.29
N THR A 118 -7.70 -11.31 23.19
CA THR A 118 -9.01 -11.67 23.76
C THR A 118 -8.92 -12.47 25.05
N GLY A 119 -7.81 -13.18 25.27
CA GLY A 119 -7.67 -14.22 26.30
C GLY A 119 -8.59 -15.42 26.05
N ARG A 120 -9.10 -15.60 24.82
CA ARG A 120 -10.05 -16.68 24.45
C ARG A 120 -9.47 -17.49 23.30
N PRO A 121 -9.84 -18.80 23.18
CA PRO A 121 -9.46 -19.59 22.01
C PRO A 121 -9.95 -18.94 20.71
N LEU A 122 -9.12 -19.02 19.66
CA LEU A 122 -9.52 -18.66 18.30
C LEU A 122 -10.56 -19.66 17.80
N TRP A 123 -11.48 -19.22 16.96
CA TRP A 123 -12.53 -20.03 16.35
C TRP A 123 -12.18 -20.41 14.92
N ALA A 124 -12.43 -21.68 14.54
CA ALA A 124 -12.22 -22.15 13.17
C ALA A 124 -13.13 -23.32 12.83
N PRO A 125 -13.24 -23.74 11.55
CA PRO A 125 -13.96 -24.96 11.18
C PRO A 125 -13.31 -26.22 11.72
N GLY A 126 -12.01 -26.25 11.97
CA GLY A 126 -11.20 -27.35 12.46
C GLY A 126 -10.01 -26.89 13.28
N PRO A 127 -9.19 -27.82 13.81
CA PRO A 127 -8.02 -27.47 14.64
C PRO A 127 -6.77 -27.12 13.81
N GLU A 128 -6.91 -26.81 12.55
CA GLU A 128 -5.79 -26.46 11.68
C GLU A 128 -5.26 -25.06 12.04
N PRO A 129 -3.98 -24.93 12.51
CA PRO A 129 -3.40 -23.64 12.85
C PRO A 129 -3.12 -22.81 11.60
N ASP A 130 -3.23 -21.50 11.74
CA ASP A 130 -2.75 -20.57 10.71
C ASP A 130 -1.22 -20.60 10.60
N ALA A 131 -0.69 -20.44 9.39
CA ALA A 131 0.74 -20.55 9.10
C ALA A 131 1.59 -19.46 9.81
N LEU A 132 1.04 -18.27 10.03
CA LEU A 132 1.72 -17.15 10.67
C LEU A 132 1.56 -17.18 12.20
N PHE A 133 0.31 -17.27 12.68
CA PHE A 133 0.01 -17.19 14.11
C PHE A 133 0.32 -18.47 14.86
N ARG A 134 0.21 -19.64 14.21
CA ARG A 134 0.58 -20.97 14.75
C ARG A 134 -0.15 -21.38 16.02
N GLU A 135 -1.23 -20.69 16.38
CA GLU A 135 -2.12 -21.10 17.46
C GLU A 135 -3.13 -22.13 16.94
N VAL A 136 -3.33 -23.21 17.67
CA VAL A 136 -4.36 -24.22 17.34
C VAL A 136 -5.73 -23.66 17.73
N PRO A 137 -6.64 -23.40 16.79
CA PRO A 137 -7.95 -22.88 17.10
C PRO A 137 -8.88 -23.96 17.64
N ALA A 138 -9.92 -23.53 18.32
CA ALA A 138 -11.04 -24.41 18.67
C ALA A 138 -11.93 -24.65 17.44
N ALA A 139 -12.18 -25.93 17.12
CA ALA A 139 -13.20 -26.32 16.15
C ALA A 139 -14.58 -25.97 16.71
N ILE A 140 -15.28 -24.99 16.10
CA ILE A 140 -16.57 -24.53 16.62
C ILE A 140 -17.70 -25.53 16.34
N GLY A 141 -18.59 -25.71 17.33
CA GLY A 141 -19.78 -26.56 17.27
C GLY A 141 -21.02 -25.79 16.81
N GLY A 142 -22.18 -26.44 16.96
CA GLY A 142 -23.47 -25.85 16.55
C GLY A 142 -23.84 -24.59 17.32
N ASP A 143 -23.50 -24.52 18.60
CA ASP A 143 -23.84 -23.39 19.47
C ASP A 143 -23.01 -22.14 19.10
N GLU A 144 -21.69 -22.30 18.92
CA GLU A 144 -20.83 -21.22 18.50
C GLU A 144 -21.14 -20.76 17.06
N ILE A 145 -21.53 -21.67 16.17
CA ILE A 145 -21.99 -21.32 14.81
C ILE A 145 -23.27 -20.47 14.90
N ALA A 146 -24.24 -20.86 15.75
CA ALA A 146 -25.46 -20.07 15.95
C ALA A 146 -25.15 -18.69 16.56
N GLU A 147 -24.24 -18.63 17.54
CA GLU A 147 -23.77 -17.37 18.13
C GLU A 147 -23.09 -16.46 17.09
N LEU A 148 -22.26 -17.03 16.22
CA LEU A 148 -21.59 -16.31 15.14
C LEU A 148 -22.61 -15.72 14.14
N ILE A 149 -23.59 -16.50 13.68
CA ILE A 149 -24.65 -16.05 12.77
C ILE A 149 -25.46 -14.91 13.42
N ALA A 150 -25.83 -15.06 14.69
CA ALA A 150 -26.54 -14.03 15.44
C ALA A 150 -25.68 -12.75 15.59
N GLY A 151 -24.36 -12.89 15.76
CA GLY A 151 -23.41 -11.79 15.80
C GLY A 151 -23.41 -10.97 14.51
N TYR A 152 -23.31 -11.63 13.35
CA TYR A 152 -23.39 -10.94 12.04
C TYR A 152 -24.71 -10.18 11.88
N ALA A 153 -25.85 -10.81 12.21
CA ALA A 153 -27.17 -10.17 12.14
C ALA A 153 -27.28 -8.96 13.08
N ALA A 154 -26.82 -9.09 14.33
CA ALA A 154 -26.87 -8.02 15.32
C ALA A 154 -26.01 -6.80 14.92
N VAL A 155 -24.81 -7.05 14.38
CA VAL A 155 -23.93 -5.97 13.91
C VAL A 155 -24.48 -5.33 12.64
N ALA A 156 -25.03 -6.08 11.71
CA ALA A 156 -25.70 -5.55 10.54
C ALA A 156 -26.87 -4.61 10.93
N ARG A 157 -27.71 -5.00 11.89
CA ARG A 157 -28.78 -4.13 12.42
C ARG A 157 -28.18 -2.85 13.04
N ARG A 158 -27.12 -2.96 13.82
CA ARG A 158 -26.45 -1.81 14.42
C ARG A 158 -25.85 -0.87 13.39
N CYS A 159 -25.31 -1.39 12.28
CA CYS A 159 -24.85 -0.56 11.17
C CYS A 159 -26.01 0.23 10.56
N ALA A 160 -27.17 -0.39 10.33
CA ALA A 160 -28.38 0.29 9.86
C ALA A 160 -28.84 1.39 10.84
N ASP A 161 -28.86 1.11 12.15
CA ASP A 161 -29.21 2.08 13.21
C ASP A 161 -28.18 3.23 13.29
N GLY A 162 -26.95 2.98 12.83
CA GLY A 162 -25.86 3.94 12.71
C GLY A 162 -25.86 4.72 11.40
N GLY A 163 -26.82 4.50 10.48
CA GLY A 163 -26.98 5.25 9.24
C GLY A 163 -26.22 4.70 8.03
N PHE A 164 -25.60 3.52 8.12
CA PHE A 164 -25.01 2.88 6.94
C PHE A 164 -26.08 2.49 5.92
N ASP A 165 -25.79 2.62 4.62
CA ASP A 165 -26.68 2.19 3.52
C ASP A 165 -26.75 0.66 3.38
N GLY A 166 -25.90 -0.07 4.07
CA GLY A 166 -25.84 -1.51 4.06
C GLY A 166 -24.55 -2.06 4.62
N VAL A 167 -24.27 -3.33 4.33
CA VAL A 167 -23.09 -4.04 4.80
C VAL A 167 -22.45 -4.87 3.68
N GLU A 168 -21.14 -5.12 3.79
CA GLU A 168 -20.41 -6.11 3.00
C GLU A 168 -19.93 -7.22 3.91
N ILE A 169 -20.30 -8.47 3.64
CA ILE A 169 -19.85 -9.64 4.39
C ILE A 169 -18.49 -10.06 3.85
N GLN A 170 -17.47 -10.05 4.71
CA GLN A 170 -16.12 -10.51 4.36
C GLN A 170 -16.08 -12.04 4.30
N CYS A 171 -15.83 -12.58 3.11
CA CYS A 171 -15.63 -14.00 2.86
C CYS A 171 -14.38 -14.24 2.01
N SER A 172 -13.29 -13.52 2.36
CA SER A 172 -12.01 -13.62 1.69
C SER A 172 -10.87 -13.36 2.69
N GLN A 173 -9.63 -13.42 2.28
CA GLN A 173 -8.45 -13.05 3.06
C GLN A 173 -8.42 -13.68 4.48
N ALA A 174 -8.59 -12.86 5.51
CA ALA A 174 -8.68 -13.27 6.92
C ALA A 174 -10.17 -13.34 7.34
N SER A 175 -10.85 -14.42 7.03
CA SER A 175 -12.25 -14.61 7.42
C SER A 175 -12.56 -16.05 7.79
N ILE A 176 -13.28 -16.22 8.90
CA ILE A 176 -13.78 -17.53 9.31
C ILE A 176 -14.70 -18.12 8.23
N LEU A 177 -15.49 -17.28 7.53
CA LEU A 177 -16.37 -17.73 6.46
C LEU A 177 -15.57 -18.29 5.28
N ARG A 178 -14.44 -17.65 4.91
CA ARG A 178 -13.51 -18.18 3.92
C ARG A 178 -12.89 -19.49 4.41
N ALA A 179 -12.50 -19.58 5.69
CA ALA A 179 -11.94 -20.80 6.25
C ALA A 179 -12.92 -21.98 6.18
N PHE A 180 -14.23 -21.73 6.31
CA PHE A 180 -15.26 -22.77 6.08
C PHE A 180 -15.37 -23.18 4.61
N LEU A 181 -15.14 -22.28 3.65
CA LEU A 181 -15.17 -22.60 2.22
C LEU A 181 -13.94 -23.41 1.76
N ALA A 182 -12.76 -23.15 2.31
CA ALA A 182 -11.50 -23.72 1.85
C ALA A 182 -11.37 -25.21 2.28
N PRO A 183 -11.12 -26.14 1.32
CA PRO A 183 -11.02 -27.57 1.63
C PRO A 183 -9.92 -27.93 2.61
N GLY A 184 -8.79 -27.19 2.59
CA GLY A 184 -7.63 -27.44 3.45
C GLY A 184 -7.87 -27.12 4.92
N THR A 185 -8.69 -26.10 5.21
CA THR A 185 -9.01 -25.69 6.59
C THR A 185 -10.34 -26.26 7.09
N ASN A 186 -11.25 -26.65 6.19
CA ASN A 186 -12.53 -27.26 6.55
C ASN A 186 -12.57 -28.76 6.20
N ARG A 187 -12.17 -29.57 7.16
CA ARG A 187 -12.22 -31.04 7.08
C ARG A 187 -13.42 -31.65 7.83
N ARG A 188 -14.47 -30.85 8.06
CA ARG A 188 -15.66 -31.28 8.77
C ARG A 188 -16.42 -32.37 7.99
N THR A 189 -17.07 -33.25 8.71
CA THR A 189 -17.94 -34.33 8.19
C THR A 189 -19.40 -34.10 8.50
N ASP A 190 -19.73 -33.00 9.21
CA ASP A 190 -21.10 -32.61 9.47
C ASP A 190 -21.66 -31.74 8.31
N ARG A 191 -22.85 -31.17 8.51
CA ARG A 191 -23.56 -30.38 7.50
C ARG A 191 -22.82 -29.12 7.03
N TYR A 192 -21.76 -28.68 7.72
CA TYR A 192 -20.93 -27.50 7.38
C TYR A 192 -19.62 -27.86 6.69
N GLY A 193 -19.42 -29.11 6.31
CA GLY A 193 -18.23 -29.62 5.64
C GLY A 193 -18.52 -30.51 4.44
N GLY A 194 -17.54 -31.29 4.04
CA GLY A 194 -17.65 -32.23 2.92
C GLY A 194 -17.60 -31.55 1.54
N ASP A 195 -18.70 -31.57 0.83
CA ASP A 195 -18.82 -31.01 -0.53
C ASP A 195 -18.88 -29.46 -0.54
N PRO A 196 -18.77 -28.81 -1.72
CA PRO A 196 -18.86 -27.35 -1.82
C PRO A 196 -20.14 -26.75 -1.23
N THR A 197 -21.27 -27.47 -1.29
CA THR A 197 -22.56 -27.02 -0.73
C THR A 197 -22.53 -27.00 0.79
N GLY A 198 -21.98 -28.04 1.40
CA GLY A 198 -21.80 -28.12 2.86
C GLY A 198 -20.82 -27.04 3.34
N ARG A 199 -19.70 -26.87 2.66
CA ARG A 199 -18.72 -25.81 3.01
C ARG A 199 -19.28 -24.40 2.85
N ALA A 200 -20.18 -24.14 1.90
CA ALA A 200 -20.81 -22.84 1.70
C ALA A 200 -21.95 -22.54 2.68
N ARG A 201 -22.45 -23.54 3.39
CA ARG A 201 -23.66 -23.45 4.25
C ARG A 201 -23.58 -22.30 5.26
N LEU A 202 -22.46 -22.17 5.98
CA LEU A 202 -22.30 -21.11 6.98
C LEU A 202 -22.42 -19.72 6.35
N LEU A 203 -21.78 -19.50 5.21
CA LEU A 203 -21.87 -18.22 4.47
C LEU A 203 -23.33 -17.94 4.07
N LEU A 204 -24.03 -18.91 3.53
CA LEU A 204 -25.44 -18.76 3.10
C LEU A 204 -26.37 -18.50 4.29
N GLU A 205 -26.17 -19.16 5.43
CA GLU A 205 -26.94 -18.93 6.66
C GLU A 205 -26.66 -17.53 7.23
N VAL A 206 -25.42 -17.04 7.22
CA VAL A 206 -25.05 -15.68 7.63
C VAL A 206 -25.72 -14.64 6.71
N VAL A 207 -25.61 -14.82 5.39
CA VAL A 207 -26.22 -13.91 4.40
C VAL A 207 -27.74 -13.84 4.60
N ALA A 208 -28.40 -14.99 4.78
CA ALA A 208 -29.85 -15.05 5.03
C ALA A 208 -30.23 -14.34 6.35
N ALA A 209 -29.47 -14.54 7.42
CA ALA A 209 -29.71 -13.90 8.72
C ALA A 209 -29.54 -12.37 8.64
N VAL A 210 -28.49 -11.90 7.96
CA VAL A 210 -28.24 -10.46 7.72
C VAL A 210 -29.38 -9.86 6.90
N ARG A 211 -29.78 -10.49 5.81
CA ARG A 211 -30.91 -10.03 4.98
C ARG A 211 -32.22 -9.99 5.76
N SER A 212 -32.46 -10.99 6.60
CA SER A 212 -33.69 -11.05 7.43
C SER A 212 -33.84 -9.86 8.37
N VAL A 213 -32.75 -9.37 8.96
CA VAL A 213 -32.79 -8.22 9.89
C VAL A 213 -32.73 -6.88 9.20
N LEU A 214 -32.12 -6.79 8.00
CA LEU A 214 -31.98 -5.54 7.24
C LEU A 214 -33.18 -5.27 6.31
N GLY A 215 -33.85 -6.32 5.83
CA GLY A 215 -34.84 -6.16 4.75
C GLY A 215 -34.17 -5.83 3.41
N HIS A 216 -34.98 -5.43 2.42
CA HIS A 216 -34.51 -5.05 1.08
C HIS A 216 -34.24 -3.55 0.93
N GLU A 217 -34.40 -2.75 1.97
CA GLU A 217 -34.09 -1.32 2.01
C GLU A 217 -32.58 -1.05 2.18
N TYR A 218 -31.80 -2.06 2.50
CA TYR A 218 -30.35 -1.96 2.71
C TYR A 218 -29.58 -2.83 1.73
N ILE A 219 -28.39 -2.37 1.35
CA ILE A 219 -27.48 -3.12 0.47
C ILE A 219 -26.79 -4.23 1.27
N VAL A 220 -26.78 -5.44 0.73
CA VAL A 220 -25.97 -6.56 1.26
C VAL A 220 -25.02 -7.03 0.17
N GLY A 221 -23.74 -6.84 0.38
CA GLY A 221 -22.67 -7.34 -0.49
C GLY A 221 -21.92 -8.51 0.13
N VAL A 222 -21.23 -9.28 -0.69
CA VAL A 222 -20.28 -10.31 -0.24
C VAL A 222 -18.93 -10.08 -0.94
N ARG A 223 -17.85 -9.96 -0.16
CA ARG A 223 -16.50 -9.99 -0.68
C ARG A 223 -15.99 -11.43 -0.66
N LEU A 224 -15.86 -12.03 -1.85
CA LEU A 224 -15.55 -13.44 -2.04
C LEU A 224 -14.13 -13.62 -2.60
N SER A 225 -13.36 -14.56 -1.99
CA SER A 225 -12.07 -14.98 -2.57
C SER A 225 -12.33 -15.78 -3.85
N GLY A 226 -11.63 -15.38 -4.93
CA GLY A 226 -11.66 -16.12 -6.19
C GLY A 226 -10.55 -17.15 -6.31
N HIS A 227 -9.44 -16.93 -5.58
CA HIS A 227 -8.28 -17.82 -5.60
C HIS A 227 -7.36 -17.51 -4.42
N ASP A 228 -7.09 -18.47 -3.57
CA ASP A 228 -6.28 -18.27 -2.35
C ASP A 228 -4.77 -18.27 -2.62
N GLY A 229 -4.32 -18.93 -3.69
CA GLY A 229 -2.91 -19.05 -4.04
C GLY A 229 -2.14 -20.04 -3.17
N THR A 230 -2.82 -20.88 -2.40
CA THR A 230 -2.23 -21.88 -1.50
C THR A 230 -2.75 -23.28 -1.80
N ALA A 231 -1.98 -24.29 -1.44
CA ALA A 231 -2.42 -25.68 -1.53
C ALA A 231 -3.61 -25.94 -0.57
N GLY A 232 -4.68 -26.53 -1.10
CA GLY A 232 -5.91 -26.77 -0.32
C GLY A 232 -6.74 -25.50 -0.04
N GLY A 233 -6.36 -24.35 -0.58
CA GLY A 233 -7.16 -23.13 -0.57
C GLY A 233 -8.32 -23.19 -1.57
N ILE A 234 -9.08 -22.10 -1.62
CA ILE A 234 -10.15 -21.91 -2.61
C ILE A 234 -9.54 -21.74 -3.99
N GLY A 235 -9.98 -22.54 -4.98
CA GLY A 235 -9.67 -22.35 -6.39
C GLY A 235 -10.78 -21.58 -7.10
N ILE A 236 -10.52 -21.16 -8.34
CA ILE A 236 -11.51 -20.37 -9.12
C ILE A 236 -12.81 -21.16 -9.37
N ASP A 237 -12.73 -22.47 -9.56
CA ASP A 237 -13.89 -23.33 -9.80
C ASP A 237 -14.78 -23.42 -8.55
N ASP A 238 -14.20 -23.59 -7.35
CA ASP A 238 -14.93 -23.54 -6.08
C ASP A 238 -15.58 -22.17 -5.89
N ALA A 239 -14.83 -21.10 -6.13
CA ALA A 239 -15.34 -19.72 -5.98
C ALA A 239 -16.51 -19.43 -6.92
N VAL A 240 -16.44 -19.89 -8.18
CA VAL A 240 -17.53 -19.78 -9.16
C VAL A 240 -18.78 -20.53 -8.72
N GLN A 241 -18.65 -21.72 -8.10
CA GLN A 241 -19.79 -22.45 -7.54
C GLN A 241 -20.44 -21.66 -6.40
N VAL A 242 -19.64 -21.10 -5.47
CA VAL A 242 -20.15 -20.27 -4.37
C VAL A 242 -20.81 -19.00 -4.91
N ALA A 243 -20.21 -18.35 -5.92
CA ALA A 243 -20.81 -17.17 -6.58
C ALA A 243 -22.20 -17.51 -7.18
N ARG A 244 -22.35 -18.66 -7.83
CA ARG A 244 -23.66 -19.14 -8.34
C ARG A 244 -24.67 -19.36 -7.21
N MET A 245 -24.26 -19.96 -6.10
CA MET A 245 -25.14 -20.18 -4.94
C MET A 245 -25.62 -18.84 -4.38
N LEU A 246 -24.73 -17.85 -4.21
CA LEU A 246 -25.08 -16.50 -3.76
C LEU A 246 -25.99 -15.79 -4.76
N GLY A 247 -25.69 -15.89 -6.04
CA GLY A 247 -26.51 -15.27 -7.12
C GLY A 247 -27.87 -15.90 -7.31
N ALA A 248 -28.10 -17.11 -6.78
CA ALA A 248 -29.41 -17.78 -6.79
C ALA A 248 -30.30 -17.36 -5.59
N THR A 249 -29.76 -16.57 -4.64
CA THR A 249 -30.52 -16.04 -3.50
C THR A 249 -30.97 -14.61 -3.77
N ASP A 250 -32.06 -14.18 -3.15
CA ASP A 250 -32.49 -12.77 -3.13
C ASP A 250 -31.77 -11.98 -2.01
N ALA A 251 -30.79 -12.60 -1.36
CA ALA A 251 -30.17 -12.04 -0.15
C ALA A 251 -28.93 -11.17 -0.41
N VAL A 252 -28.37 -11.19 -1.65
CA VAL A 252 -27.13 -10.47 -2.02
C VAL A 252 -27.42 -9.53 -3.17
N ASP A 253 -26.90 -8.29 -3.08
CA ASP A 253 -27.08 -7.26 -4.09
C ASP A 253 -25.85 -7.07 -4.98
N TYR A 254 -24.63 -7.45 -4.54
CA TYR A 254 -23.41 -7.42 -5.33
C TYR A 254 -22.34 -8.36 -4.80
N LEU A 255 -21.40 -8.73 -5.67
CA LEU A 255 -20.19 -9.45 -5.29
C LEU A 255 -18.95 -8.56 -5.44
N SER A 256 -18.12 -8.51 -4.42
CA SER A 256 -16.78 -7.91 -4.47
C SER A 256 -15.74 -9.02 -4.55
N THR A 257 -14.69 -8.83 -5.35
CA THR A 257 -13.70 -9.87 -5.61
C THR A 257 -12.42 -9.67 -4.81
N SER A 258 -11.73 -10.77 -4.51
CA SER A 258 -10.43 -10.79 -3.87
C SER A 258 -9.62 -11.99 -4.34
N VAL A 259 -8.31 -11.95 -4.11
CA VAL A 259 -7.38 -13.08 -4.26
C VAL A 259 -6.44 -13.12 -3.06
N GLY A 260 -5.92 -14.30 -2.75
CA GLY A 260 -4.95 -14.49 -1.67
C GLY A 260 -5.55 -14.62 -0.28
N VAL A 261 -4.70 -15.02 0.64
CA VAL A 261 -4.95 -15.21 2.08
C VAL A 261 -4.07 -14.24 2.87
N ALA A 262 -4.59 -13.66 3.93
CA ALA A 262 -3.91 -12.59 4.68
C ALA A 262 -2.59 -13.00 5.34
N THR A 263 -2.33 -14.27 5.52
CA THR A 263 -1.12 -14.76 6.20
C THR A 263 -0.15 -15.46 5.25
N GLU A 264 -0.64 -16.33 4.36
CA GLU A 264 0.23 -17.11 3.49
C GLU A 264 0.55 -16.41 2.16
N THR A 265 -0.42 -15.69 1.60
CA THR A 265 -0.31 -15.03 0.29
C THR A 265 -0.74 -13.57 0.32
N LEU A 266 -0.41 -12.86 1.39
CA LEU A 266 -0.75 -11.45 1.55
C LEU A 266 -0.22 -10.59 0.39
N HIS A 267 0.90 -10.97 -0.23
CA HIS A 267 1.45 -10.33 -1.43
C HIS A 267 0.53 -10.44 -2.67
N LEU A 268 -0.46 -11.35 -2.67
CA LEU A 268 -1.52 -11.37 -3.69
C LEU A 268 -2.69 -10.46 -3.31
N VAL A 269 -2.97 -10.30 -2.02
CA VAL A 269 -4.01 -9.39 -1.52
C VAL A 269 -3.58 -7.94 -1.72
N GLU A 270 -2.38 -7.62 -1.27
CA GLU A 270 -1.80 -6.27 -1.23
C GLU A 270 -0.59 -6.19 -2.17
N ALA A 271 -0.85 -6.46 -3.43
CA ALA A 271 0.17 -6.66 -4.46
C ALA A 271 1.22 -5.53 -4.51
N PRO A 272 2.53 -5.85 -4.37
CA PRO A 272 3.61 -4.89 -4.45
C PRO A 272 3.84 -4.39 -5.89
N MET A 273 4.82 -3.47 -6.05
CA MET A 273 5.14 -2.84 -7.34
C MET A 273 5.53 -3.87 -8.43
N SER A 274 6.18 -4.96 -8.04
CA SER A 274 6.60 -6.03 -8.96
C SER A 274 5.45 -6.85 -9.54
N THR A 275 4.23 -6.76 -8.99
CA THR A 275 3.06 -7.47 -9.49
C THR A 275 2.40 -6.69 -10.63
N PRO A 276 2.09 -7.30 -11.77
CA PRO A 276 1.44 -6.62 -12.89
C PRO A 276 0.09 -6.01 -12.54
N HIS A 277 -0.26 -4.90 -13.19
CA HIS A 277 -1.61 -4.34 -13.12
C HIS A 277 -2.62 -5.33 -13.70
N GLY A 278 -3.81 -5.39 -13.11
CA GLY A 278 -4.87 -6.28 -13.58
C GLY A 278 -4.67 -7.76 -13.22
N TYR A 279 -3.66 -8.13 -12.44
CA TYR A 279 -3.29 -9.52 -12.11
C TYR A 279 -4.45 -10.38 -11.59
N SER A 280 -5.46 -9.79 -10.96
CA SER A 280 -6.60 -10.49 -10.35
C SER A 280 -7.91 -10.34 -11.15
N LEU A 281 -7.89 -9.72 -12.33
CA LEU A 281 -9.10 -9.44 -13.11
C LEU A 281 -9.76 -10.69 -13.71
N PHE A 282 -9.08 -11.82 -13.73
CA PHE A 282 -9.69 -13.11 -14.08
C PHE A 282 -10.83 -13.52 -13.14
N VAL A 283 -10.79 -13.08 -11.88
CA VAL A 283 -11.84 -13.40 -10.88
C VAL A 283 -13.15 -12.68 -11.19
N PRO A 284 -13.20 -11.33 -11.29
CA PRO A 284 -14.46 -10.66 -11.63
C PRO A 284 -15.00 -11.10 -13.00
N ALA A 285 -14.13 -11.39 -13.98
CA ALA A 285 -14.55 -11.92 -15.27
C ALA A 285 -15.26 -13.28 -15.13
N ALA A 286 -14.71 -14.20 -14.33
CA ALA A 286 -15.30 -15.50 -14.07
C ALA A 286 -16.65 -15.39 -13.31
N PHE A 287 -16.75 -14.49 -12.33
CA PHE A 287 -18.01 -14.29 -11.59
C PHE A 287 -19.09 -13.69 -12.49
N ARG A 288 -18.78 -12.65 -13.28
CA ARG A 288 -19.72 -12.05 -14.24
C ARG A 288 -20.25 -13.03 -15.28
N ALA A 289 -19.51 -14.06 -15.60
CA ALA A 289 -19.96 -15.10 -16.53
C ALA A 289 -21.08 -15.97 -15.96
N VAL A 290 -21.26 -15.99 -14.64
CA VAL A 290 -22.14 -16.96 -13.97
C VAL A 290 -23.23 -16.33 -13.07
N VAL A 291 -23.16 -15.02 -12.78
CA VAL A 291 -24.16 -14.30 -11.99
C VAL A 291 -24.71 -13.09 -12.73
N SER A 292 -25.93 -12.69 -12.38
CA SER A 292 -26.55 -11.42 -12.84
C SER A 292 -26.25 -10.26 -11.89
N LEU A 293 -25.73 -10.51 -10.70
CA LEU A 293 -25.35 -9.51 -9.70
C LEU A 293 -24.23 -8.61 -10.24
N PRO A 294 -24.21 -7.31 -9.90
CA PRO A 294 -23.06 -6.45 -10.12
C PRO A 294 -21.79 -7.02 -9.48
N VAL A 295 -20.66 -6.96 -10.20
CA VAL A 295 -19.37 -7.48 -9.71
C VAL A 295 -18.35 -6.35 -9.63
N VAL A 296 -17.73 -6.20 -8.46
CA VAL A 296 -16.63 -5.28 -8.22
C VAL A 296 -15.31 -5.96 -8.56
N GLY A 297 -14.56 -5.37 -9.49
CA GLY A 297 -13.20 -5.79 -9.81
C GLY A 297 -12.16 -5.00 -9.02
N VAL A 298 -11.16 -5.70 -8.51
CA VAL A 298 -9.93 -5.13 -7.95
C VAL A 298 -8.74 -5.69 -8.72
N GLY A 299 -7.63 -4.93 -8.86
CA GLY A 299 -6.51 -5.39 -9.68
C GLY A 299 -5.36 -4.38 -9.74
N ARG A 300 -5.03 -3.71 -8.64
CA ARG A 300 -3.96 -2.70 -8.63
C ARG A 300 -4.23 -1.54 -9.61
N PHE A 301 -5.43 -1.01 -9.64
CA PHE A 301 -5.74 0.20 -10.40
C PHE A 301 -5.02 1.41 -9.82
N THR A 302 -4.17 2.05 -10.61
CA THR A 302 -3.37 3.22 -10.22
C THR A 302 -3.59 4.42 -11.13
N THR A 303 -4.19 4.20 -12.32
CA THR A 303 -4.46 5.24 -13.32
C THR A 303 -5.90 5.22 -13.82
N PRO A 304 -6.44 6.38 -14.25
CA PRO A 304 -7.77 6.46 -14.88
C PRO A 304 -7.93 5.58 -16.13
N GLY A 305 -6.85 5.44 -16.93
CA GLY A 305 -6.86 4.59 -18.12
C GLY A 305 -7.21 3.13 -17.80
N GLN A 306 -6.59 2.56 -16.75
CA GLN A 306 -6.87 1.20 -16.30
C GLN A 306 -8.33 1.00 -15.86
N VAL A 307 -8.91 2.00 -15.18
CA VAL A 307 -10.32 1.98 -14.79
C VAL A 307 -11.23 1.91 -16.02
N ARG A 308 -10.98 2.78 -17.01
CA ARG A 308 -11.75 2.80 -18.26
C ARG A 308 -11.61 1.48 -19.03
N SER A 309 -10.40 0.94 -19.17
CA SER A 309 -10.17 -0.32 -19.88
C SER A 309 -10.92 -1.49 -19.24
N ALA A 310 -10.82 -1.66 -17.92
CA ALA A 310 -11.46 -2.76 -17.21
C ALA A 310 -13.01 -2.73 -17.34
N LEU A 311 -13.61 -1.54 -17.33
CA LEU A 311 -15.04 -1.36 -17.54
C LEU A 311 -15.41 -1.58 -19.01
N ALA A 312 -14.69 -0.96 -19.95
CA ALA A 312 -14.96 -1.05 -21.38
C ALA A 312 -14.82 -2.50 -21.91
N GLU A 313 -13.87 -3.25 -21.41
CA GLU A 313 -13.67 -4.68 -21.70
C GLU A 313 -14.75 -5.57 -21.04
N GLY A 314 -15.57 -4.99 -20.18
CA GLY A 314 -16.61 -5.72 -19.49
C GLY A 314 -16.11 -6.73 -18.48
N VAL A 315 -14.91 -6.56 -17.93
CA VAL A 315 -14.32 -7.45 -16.93
C VAL A 315 -15.04 -7.36 -15.59
N CYS A 316 -15.50 -6.16 -15.23
CA CYS A 316 -16.28 -5.90 -14.01
C CYS A 316 -17.36 -4.87 -14.27
N ASP A 317 -18.30 -4.71 -13.32
CA ASP A 317 -19.35 -3.69 -13.36
C ASP A 317 -18.98 -2.42 -12.58
N LEU A 318 -18.10 -2.59 -11.58
CA LEU A 318 -17.55 -1.54 -10.72
C LEU A 318 -16.06 -1.76 -10.53
N VAL A 319 -15.32 -0.66 -10.40
CA VAL A 319 -13.88 -0.69 -10.10
C VAL A 319 -13.62 -0.29 -8.66
N GLY A 320 -12.97 -1.20 -7.93
CA GLY A 320 -12.45 -0.96 -6.59
C GLY A 320 -11.01 -0.45 -6.63
N ALA A 321 -10.79 0.83 -6.34
CA ALA A 321 -9.48 1.48 -6.40
C ALA A 321 -9.06 2.01 -5.02
N VAL A 322 -8.49 1.16 -4.16
CA VAL A 322 -8.12 1.53 -2.78
C VAL A 322 -6.89 2.43 -2.78
N ARG A 323 -5.71 1.88 -3.14
CA ARG A 323 -4.43 2.61 -3.01
C ARG A 323 -4.34 3.84 -3.91
N ALA A 324 -5.04 3.85 -5.07
CA ALA A 324 -5.14 5.05 -5.89
C ALA A 324 -5.84 6.20 -5.13
N GLN A 325 -6.92 5.90 -4.40
CA GLN A 325 -7.65 6.90 -3.62
C GLN A 325 -6.97 7.22 -2.27
N ILE A 326 -6.02 6.41 -1.80
CA ILE A 326 -5.12 6.78 -0.70
C ILE A 326 -4.06 7.78 -1.19
N ALA A 327 -3.49 7.53 -2.37
CA ALA A 327 -2.51 8.42 -2.99
C ALA A 327 -3.13 9.74 -3.44
N ASP A 328 -4.35 9.70 -3.94
CA ASP A 328 -5.12 10.85 -4.42
C ASP A 328 -6.60 10.71 -4.02
N PRO A 329 -7.08 11.38 -2.98
CA PRO A 329 -8.48 11.27 -2.58
C PRO A 329 -9.46 11.73 -3.66
N ASP A 330 -9.02 12.59 -4.60
CA ASP A 330 -9.82 13.09 -5.72
C ASP A 330 -9.75 12.20 -6.98
N PHE A 331 -9.11 11.02 -6.89
CA PHE A 331 -8.89 10.09 -8.01
C PHE A 331 -10.18 9.81 -8.80
N ALA A 332 -11.28 9.51 -8.11
CA ALA A 332 -12.56 9.23 -8.76
C ALA A 332 -13.05 10.45 -9.55
N GLY A 333 -13.13 11.62 -8.93
CA GLY A 333 -13.57 12.86 -9.57
C GLY A 333 -12.68 13.30 -10.73
N LYS A 334 -11.36 13.13 -10.61
CA LYS A 334 -10.41 13.39 -11.70
C LYS A 334 -10.61 12.43 -12.87
N THR A 335 -10.82 11.14 -12.60
CA THR A 335 -11.11 10.11 -13.61
C THR A 335 -12.40 10.43 -14.39
N LEU A 336 -13.47 10.78 -13.67
CA LEU A 336 -14.77 11.13 -14.26
C LEU A 336 -14.71 12.44 -15.07
N GLY A 337 -13.88 13.38 -14.65
CA GLY A 337 -13.67 14.68 -15.30
C GLY A 337 -12.64 14.69 -16.42
N GLY A 338 -12.02 13.55 -16.76
CA GLY A 338 -10.95 13.48 -17.78
C GLY A 338 -9.67 14.21 -17.41
N ARG A 339 -9.43 14.43 -16.11
CA ARG A 339 -8.27 15.15 -15.58
C ARG A 339 -7.13 14.21 -15.19
N ASP A 340 -6.80 13.27 -16.08
CA ASP A 340 -5.84 12.18 -15.85
C ASP A 340 -4.45 12.70 -15.45
N ALA A 341 -3.99 13.77 -16.09
CA ALA A 341 -2.71 14.41 -15.82
C ALA A 341 -2.62 15.07 -14.43
N GLU A 342 -3.75 15.24 -13.74
CA GLU A 342 -3.78 15.79 -12.39
C GLU A 342 -3.73 14.72 -11.30
N VAL A 343 -3.87 13.44 -11.67
CA VAL A 343 -3.86 12.33 -10.72
C VAL A 343 -2.46 12.15 -10.15
N ARG A 344 -2.36 12.12 -8.82
CA ARG A 344 -1.17 11.67 -8.11
C ARG A 344 -1.23 10.12 -8.03
N PRO A 345 -0.41 9.40 -8.80
CA PRO A 345 -0.55 7.95 -8.91
C PRO A 345 -0.08 7.23 -7.65
N CYS A 346 -0.73 6.13 -7.30
CA CYS A 346 -0.14 5.14 -6.40
C CYS A 346 1.03 4.45 -7.13
N ILE A 347 2.19 4.44 -6.51
CA ILE A 347 3.43 3.82 -7.04
C ILE A 347 3.64 2.37 -6.58
N GLY A 348 2.64 1.72 -6.02
CA GLY A 348 2.70 0.31 -5.61
C GLY A 348 3.74 -0.05 -4.55
N CYS A 349 4.29 0.92 -3.82
CA CYS A 349 5.45 0.72 -2.94
C CYS A 349 5.14 0.05 -1.59
N ASN A 350 3.89 -0.07 -1.19
CA ASN A 350 3.41 -0.66 0.06
C ASN A 350 4.03 -0.13 1.37
N GLN A 351 4.91 0.88 1.35
CA GLN A 351 5.69 1.29 2.52
C GLN A 351 4.82 1.89 3.64
N GLU A 352 4.07 2.97 3.34
CA GLU A 352 3.34 3.74 4.35
C GLU A 352 1.85 3.36 4.47
N CYS A 353 1.32 2.59 3.54
CA CYS A 353 0.01 1.98 3.69
C CYS A 353 0.13 0.60 4.36
N ILE A 354 0.59 -0.41 3.65
CA ILE A 354 0.62 -1.80 4.12
C ILE A 354 1.67 -2.01 5.21
N GLY A 355 2.93 -1.62 4.97
CA GLY A 355 4.01 -1.82 5.93
C GLY A 355 3.76 -1.09 7.26
N ARG A 356 3.21 0.12 7.20
CA ARG A 356 2.87 0.88 8.40
C ARG A 356 1.71 0.26 9.18
N VAL A 357 0.67 -0.19 8.49
CA VAL A 357 -0.47 -0.90 9.11
C VAL A 357 -0.02 -2.22 9.73
N GLY A 358 0.85 -2.99 9.04
CA GLY A 358 1.44 -4.23 9.58
C GLY A 358 2.27 -4.02 10.85
N LEU A 359 2.81 -2.81 11.07
CA LEU A 359 3.50 -2.43 12.30
C LEU A 359 2.56 -1.86 13.39
N GLY A 360 1.24 -2.04 13.26
CA GLY A 360 0.25 -1.52 14.21
C GLY A 360 0.13 0.00 14.20
N ARG A 361 0.63 0.68 13.15
CA ARG A 361 0.52 2.13 12.97
C ARG A 361 -0.66 2.47 12.06
N TRP A 362 -1.18 3.68 12.19
CA TRP A 362 -2.20 4.20 11.27
C TRP A 362 -1.70 4.28 9.83
N ILE A 363 -2.61 4.14 8.87
CA ILE A 363 -2.32 4.21 7.44
C ILE A 363 -1.77 5.59 7.02
N GLY A 364 -0.82 5.60 6.09
CA GLY A 364 -0.28 6.77 5.42
C GLY A 364 -0.04 6.49 3.94
N CYS A 365 0.71 7.36 3.27
CA CYS A 365 1.12 7.15 1.88
C CYS A 365 2.45 7.81 1.60
N THR A 366 3.31 7.14 0.84
CA THR A 366 4.63 7.66 0.48
C THR A 366 4.55 8.91 -0.41
N VAL A 367 3.58 8.95 -1.32
CA VAL A 367 3.42 10.08 -2.26
C VAL A 367 2.45 11.15 -1.76
N ASN A 368 1.56 10.84 -0.82
CA ASN A 368 0.56 11.77 -0.30
C ASN A 368 0.83 12.10 1.16
N PRO A 369 1.38 13.29 1.48
CA PRO A 369 1.70 13.68 2.86
C PRO A 369 0.46 13.84 3.74
N ARG A 370 -0.72 13.96 3.15
CA ARG A 370 -1.98 14.17 3.88
C ARG A 370 -2.71 12.87 4.21
N ALA A 371 -2.38 11.75 3.57
CA ALA A 371 -3.03 10.47 3.82
C ALA A 371 -2.91 10.05 5.29
N GLY A 372 -4.05 9.81 5.94
CA GLY A 372 -4.15 9.52 7.37
C GLY A 372 -4.01 10.74 8.27
N ARG A 373 -3.89 11.95 7.70
CA ARG A 373 -3.79 13.24 8.41
C ARG A 373 -4.87 14.23 7.99
N GLU A 374 -5.93 13.75 7.36
CA GLU A 374 -7.03 14.57 6.85
C GLU A 374 -7.78 15.31 7.98
N SER A 375 -7.79 14.76 9.20
CA SER A 375 -8.38 15.38 10.39
C SER A 375 -7.55 16.54 10.97
N THR A 376 -6.28 16.69 10.55
CA THR A 376 -5.42 17.79 11.01
C THR A 376 -5.63 19.01 10.12
N PRO A 377 -6.20 20.12 10.64
CA PRO A 377 -6.38 21.34 9.87
C PRO A 377 -5.05 21.90 9.38
N LEU A 378 -5.03 22.38 8.15
CA LEU A 378 -3.89 23.16 7.66
C LEU A 378 -4.00 24.59 8.21
N PRO A 379 -2.95 25.12 8.85
CA PRO A 379 -2.96 26.52 9.26
C PRO A 379 -3.07 27.43 8.04
N ALA A 380 -3.78 28.54 8.16
CA ALA A 380 -3.77 29.56 7.14
C ALA A 380 -2.34 30.10 6.94
N PRO A 381 -1.96 30.49 5.70
CA PRO A 381 -0.68 31.14 5.49
C PRO A 381 -0.54 32.39 6.37
N ARG A 382 0.59 32.54 7.06
CA ARG A 382 0.84 33.69 7.91
C ARG A 382 0.96 34.99 7.09
N MET A 383 1.54 34.87 5.89
CA MET A 383 1.65 35.94 4.90
C MET A 383 1.46 35.34 3.51
N LEU A 384 0.82 36.05 2.60
CA LEU A 384 0.69 35.70 1.19
C LEU A 384 1.80 36.36 0.36
N GLY A 385 2.10 35.79 -0.80
CA GLY A 385 3.00 36.40 -1.79
C GLY A 385 4.49 36.41 -1.43
N ARG A 386 4.93 35.61 -0.45
CA ARG A 386 6.37 35.47 -0.15
C ARG A 386 7.12 34.90 -1.33
N ARG A 387 8.36 35.35 -1.53
CA ARG A 387 9.31 34.76 -2.47
C ARG A 387 10.05 33.63 -1.78
N VAL A 388 9.76 32.40 -2.19
CA VAL A 388 10.36 31.18 -1.62
C VAL A 388 11.39 30.62 -2.59
N LEU A 389 12.61 30.43 -2.11
CA LEU A 389 13.66 29.73 -2.85
C LEU A 389 13.75 28.30 -2.33
N VAL A 390 13.54 27.33 -3.23
CA VAL A 390 13.74 25.90 -2.94
C VAL A 390 15.02 25.43 -3.64
N VAL A 391 15.94 24.84 -2.88
CA VAL A 391 17.25 24.38 -3.38
C VAL A 391 17.30 22.87 -3.37
N GLY A 392 17.30 22.27 -4.55
CA GLY A 392 17.26 20.83 -4.80
C GLY A 392 15.91 20.37 -5.34
N GLY A 393 15.92 19.68 -6.48
CA GLY A 393 14.75 19.20 -7.23
C GLY A 393 14.41 17.74 -6.95
N GLY A 394 14.84 17.16 -5.82
CA GLY A 394 14.40 15.85 -5.37
C GLY A 394 12.96 15.86 -4.83
N PRO A 395 12.43 14.70 -4.35
CA PRO A 395 11.05 14.61 -3.87
C PRO A 395 10.69 15.64 -2.78
N ALA A 396 11.61 15.92 -1.86
CA ALA A 396 11.39 16.91 -0.79
C ALA A 396 11.23 18.33 -1.35
N GLY A 397 12.12 18.73 -2.27
CA GLY A 397 12.06 20.05 -2.86
C GLY A 397 10.87 20.25 -3.78
N LEU A 398 10.56 19.26 -4.63
CA LEU A 398 9.38 19.31 -5.50
C LEU A 398 8.08 19.40 -4.67
N GLN A 399 7.94 18.59 -3.59
CA GLN A 399 6.79 18.67 -2.70
C GLN A 399 6.70 20.02 -2.01
N ALA A 400 7.83 20.54 -1.50
CA ALA A 400 7.90 21.84 -0.86
C ALA A 400 7.50 22.96 -1.82
N ALA A 401 8.03 22.94 -3.03
CA ALA A 401 7.73 23.95 -4.05
C ALA A 401 6.24 23.94 -4.43
N ALA A 402 5.69 22.76 -4.75
CA ALA A 402 4.28 22.63 -5.10
C ALA A 402 3.35 23.08 -3.96
N THR A 403 3.66 22.71 -2.71
CA THR A 403 2.86 23.09 -1.55
C THR A 403 2.95 24.59 -1.26
N SER A 404 4.15 25.18 -1.31
CA SER A 404 4.34 26.63 -1.11
C SER A 404 3.57 27.45 -2.16
N ALA A 405 3.66 27.06 -3.44
CA ALA A 405 2.96 27.75 -4.52
C ALA A 405 1.43 27.65 -4.39
N ARG A 406 0.89 26.47 -4.07
CA ARG A 406 -0.55 26.29 -3.78
C ARG A 406 -1.03 27.13 -2.59
N ARG A 407 -0.15 27.49 -1.67
CA ARG A 407 -0.43 28.37 -0.54
C ARG A 407 -0.32 29.86 -0.87
N GLY A 408 -0.06 30.22 -2.14
CA GLY A 408 -0.07 31.58 -2.62
C GLY A 408 1.29 32.28 -2.57
N HIS A 409 2.39 31.52 -2.48
CA HIS A 409 3.74 32.07 -2.54
C HIS A 409 4.29 32.07 -3.98
N SER A 410 5.20 32.99 -4.28
CA SER A 410 6.00 32.97 -5.51
C SER A 410 7.21 32.07 -5.29
N VAL A 411 7.32 30.99 -6.04
CA VAL A 411 8.32 29.94 -5.80
C VAL A 411 9.25 29.76 -6.99
N ILE A 412 10.55 29.77 -6.71
CA ILE A 412 11.59 29.28 -7.63
C ILE A 412 12.24 28.05 -7.00
N LEU A 413 12.35 26.98 -7.80
CA LEU A 413 13.10 25.77 -7.46
C LEU A 413 14.35 25.71 -8.34
N CYS A 414 15.52 25.59 -7.72
CA CYS A 414 16.80 25.42 -8.41
C CYS A 414 17.35 24.01 -8.17
N GLU A 415 17.75 23.34 -9.25
CA GLU A 415 18.36 22.01 -9.24
C GLU A 415 19.69 22.05 -10.01
N ARG A 416 20.78 21.53 -9.44
CA ARG A 416 22.10 21.54 -10.06
C ARG A 416 22.20 20.58 -11.25
N GLU A 417 21.50 19.44 -11.19
CA GLU A 417 21.45 18.50 -12.31
C GLU A 417 20.56 19.07 -13.44
N PRO A 418 20.74 18.63 -14.70
CA PRO A 418 19.91 19.08 -15.81
C PRO A 418 18.46 18.53 -15.76
N TRP A 419 18.11 17.79 -14.73
CA TRP A 419 16.78 17.19 -14.49
C TRP A 419 16.44 17.16 -13.01
N THR A 420 15.15 17.12 -12.69
CA THR A 420 14.62 16.92 -11.34
C THR A 420 14.45 15.43 -11.01
N GLY A 421 14.09 15.12 -9.75
CA GLY A 421 13.77 13.77 -9.27
C GLY A 421 14.80 13.18 -8.31
N GLY A 422 16.03 13.70 -8.29
CA GLY A 422 17.08 13.26 -7.37
C GLY A 422 17.27 11.72 -7.39
N GLN A 423 17.45 11.11 -6.23
CA GLN A 423 17.71 9.67 -6.10
C GLN A 423 16.56 8.77 -6.60
N ILE A 424 15.31 9.26 -6.62
CA ILE A 424 14.17 8.48 -7.13
C ILE A 424 14.34 8.19 -8.62
N ARG A 425 14.95 9.09 -9.36
CA ARG A 425 15.23 8.89 -10.78
C ARG A 425 16.16 7.70 -11.01
N ALA A 426 17.25 7.60 -10.25
CA ALA A 426 18.14 6.44 -10.29
C ALA A 426 17.44 5.16 -9.82
N ALA A 427 16.69 5.22 -8.72
CA ALA A 427 15.96 4.07 -8.20
C ALA A 427 14.92 3.51 -9.20
N ALA A 428 14.32 4.38 -10.03
CA ALA A 428 13.34 3.97 -11.03
C ALA A 428 13.94 3.19 -12.21
N THR A 429 15.26 3.23 -12.44
CA THR A 429 15.93 2.44 -13.49
C THR A 429 16.12 0.98 -13.12
N ALA A 430 16.01 0.65 -11.82
CA ALA A 430 16.19 -0.70 -11.34
C ALA A 430 15.02 -1.63 -11.76
N PRO A 431 15.25 -2.95 -11.93
CA PRO A 431 14.21 -3.90 -12.27
C PRO A 431 13.01 -3.81 -11.32
N HIS A 432 11.79 -3.84 -11.87
CA HIS A 432 10.54 -3.77 -11.12
C HIS A 432 10.32 -2.51 -10.27
N ARG A 433 11.08 -1.41 -10.54
CA ARG A 433 10.98 -0.13 -9.81
C ARG A 433 10.50 1.05 -10.65
N GLY A 434 10.18 0.83 -11.91
CA GLY A 434 9.82 1.90 -12.86
C GLY A 434 8.66 2.80 -12.40
N GLU A 435 7.70 2.30 -11.61
CA GLU A 435 6.58 3.11 -11.09
C GLU A 435 7.03 4.23 -10.13
N LEU A 436 8.25 4.15 -9.57
CA LEU A 436 8.82 5.24 -8.77
C LEU A 436 8.91 6.55 -9.56
N ALA A 437 9.13 6.48 -10.88
CA ALA A 437 9.15 7.66 -11.75
C ALA A 437 7.83 8.46 -11.68
N GLY A 438 6.69 7.79 -11.44
CA GLY A 438 5.40 8.45 -11.28
C GLY A 438 5.34 9.45 -10.13
N MET A 439 6.14 9.26 -9.07
CA MET A 439 6.27 10.25 -7.99
C MET A 439 6.85 11.56 -8.51
N VAL A 440 7.93 11.49 -9.28
CA VAL A 440 8.62 12.66 -9.83
C VAL A 440 7.72 13.37 -10.84
N THR A 441 7.21 12.62 -11.82
CA THR A 441 6.37 13.18 -12.89
C THR A 441 5.11 13.87 -12.34
N SER A 442 4.47 13.29 -11.31
CA SER A 442 3.29 13.92 -10.70
C SER A 442 3.64 15.19 -9.93
N LEU A 443 4.76 15.23 -9.22
CA LEU A 443 5.22 16.42 -8.50
C LEU A 443 5.65 17.54 -9.46
N GLU A 444 6.34 17.22 -10.55
CA GLU A 444 6.68 18.18 -11.62
C GLU A 444 5.39 18.79 -12.22
N ALA A 445 4.42 17.96 -12.54
CA ALA A 445 3.13 18.41 -13.04
C ALA A 445 2.37 19.29 -12.01
N GLU A 446 2.44 18.96 -10.71
CA GLU A 446 1.88 19.80 -9.66
C GLU A 446 2.59 21.15 -9.55
N CYS A 447 3.94 21.18 -9.62
CA CYS A 447 4.72 22.40 -9.65
C CYS A 447 4.33 23.28 -10.85
N ALA A 448 4.25 22.70 -12.04
CA ALA A 448 3.87 23.42 -13.26
C ALA A 448 2.46 24.04 -13.15
N ARG A 449 1.47 23.27 -12.67
CA ARG A 449 0.10 23.77 -12.45
C ARG A 449 0.03 24.86 -11.38
N ALA A 450 0.91 24.82 -10.38
CA ALA A 450 0.97 25.81 -9.31
C ALA A 450 1.78 27.07 -9.71
N GLY A 451 2.40 27.10 -10.90
CA GLY A 451 3.19 28.22 -11.38
C GLY A 451 4.58 28.31 -10.76
N VAL A 452 5.17 27.19 -10.33
CA VAL A 452 6.55 27.14 -9.83
C VAL A 452 7.52 27.33 -10.99
N GLU A 453 8.47 28.26 -10.85
CA GLU A 453 9.60 28.38 -11.77
C GLU A 453 10.65 27.32 -11.41
N ILE A 454 10.95 26.38 -12.32
CA ILE A 454 11.98 25.34 -12.12
C ILE A 454 13.19 25.69 -12.99
N ARG A 455 14.36 25.81 -12.36
CA ARG A 455 15.66 26.00 -13.01
C ARG A 455 16.55 24.79 -12.77
N THR A 456 16.81 24.02 -13.80
CA THR A 456 17.75 22.89 -13.80
C THR A 456 19.11 23.30 -14.32
N GLY A 457 20.17 22.53 -14.03
CA GLY A 457 21.54 22.86 -14.39
C GLY A 457 22.07 24.08 -13.62
N PHE A 458 21.50 24.42 -12.46
CA PHE A 458 21.82 25.61 -11.71
C PHE A 458 22.12 25.28 -10.23
N GLU A 459 23.38 25.39 -9.84
CA GLU A 459 23.83 25.22 -8.48
C GLU A 459 23.67 26.52 -7.68
N VAL A 460 23.04 26.44 -6.53
CA VAL A 460 22.80 27.56 -5.61
C VAL A 460 23.89 27.59 -4.54
N ASP A 461 24.55 28.71 -4.41
CA ASP A 461 25.46 29.03 -3.31
C ASP A 461 24.88 30.14 -2.40
N ALA A 462 25.59 30.46 -1.34
CA ALA A 462 25.18 31.51 -0.39
C ALA A 462 25.18 32.92 -1.00
N ASP A 463 26.04 33.20 -2.00
CA ASP A 463 26.09 34.49 -2.69
C ASP A 463 24.84 34.68 -3.55
N PHE A 464 24.41 33.65 -4.26
CA PHE A 464 23.16 33.69 -5.00
C PHE A 464 21.95 33.93 -4.06
N VAL A 465 21.87 33.25 -2.90
CA VAL A 465 20.78 33.47 -1.93
C VAL A 465 20.75 34.93 -1.46
N ARG A 466 21.92 35.51 -1.15
CA ARG A 466 22.04 36.91 -0.75
C ARG A 466 21.60 37.89 -1.87
N ALA A 467 21.98 37.61 -3.11
CA ALA A 467 21.61 38.44 -4.27
C ALA A 467 20.11 38.29 -4.62
N TYR A 468 19.57 37.12 -4.55
CA TYR A 468 18.14 36.82 -4.86
C TYR A 468 17.19 37.43 -3.83
N ARG A 469 17.60 37.53 -2.54
CA ARG A 469 16.82 38.07 -1.41
C ARG A 469 15.47 37.39 -1.24
N PRO A 470 15.40 36.08 -1.05
CA PRO A 470 14.14 35.39 -0.80
C PRO A 470 13.58 35.78 0.59
N ASP A 471 12.26 35.61 0.77
CA ASP A 471 11.60 35.75 2.09
C ASP A 471 11.70 34.46 2.92
N ALA A 472 12.00 33.34 2.29
CA ALA A 472 12.32 32.05 2.93
C ALA A 472 13.13 31.16 1.99
N VAL A 473 13.97 30.29 2.57
CA VAL A 473 14.75 29.27 1.84
C VAL A 473 14.41 27.88 2.36
N ILE A 474 14.19 26.93 1.43
CA ILE A 474 14.02 25.52 1.76
C ILE A 474 15.17 24.74 1.12
N VAL A 475 16.08 24.21 1.95
CA VAL A 475 17.25 23.43 1.54
C VAL A 475 16.87 21.96 1.48
N ALA A 476 16.79 21.41 0.27
CA ALA A 476 16.41 20.05 -0.07
C ALA A 476 17.51 19.35 -0.89
N THR A 477 18.76 19.62 -0.59
CA THR A 477 19.96 19.23 -1.34
C THR A 477 20.28 17.74 -1.30
N GLY A 478 19.54 16.97 -0.48
CA GLY A 478 19.64 15.51 -0.47
C GLY A 478 20.87 14.98 0.24
N ALA A 479 21.37 13.84 -0.24
CA ALA A 479 22.53 13.14 0.33
C ALA A 479 23.45 12.63 -0.79
N ARG A 480 24.70 12.37 -0.42
CA ARG A 480 25.71 11.73 -1.27
C ARG A 480 26.10 10.35 -0.72
N PRO A 481 26.58 9.44 -1.59
CA PRO A 481 27.14 8.17 -1.14
C PRO A 481 28.27 8.37 -0.15
N GLN A 482 28.28 7.54 0.90
CA GLN A 482 29.40 7.46 1.83
C GLN A 482 30.25 6.25 1.46
N ARG A 483 31.55 6.47 1.21
CA ARG A 483 32.45 5.36 0.97
C ARG A 483 32.81 4.67 2.29
N PRO A 484 32.59 3.35 2.42
CA PRO A 484 32.95 2.63 3.65
C PRO A 484 34.45 2.67 3.93
N VAL A 485 34.85 2.81 5.20
CA VAL A 485 36.27 2.87 5.60
C VAL A 485 37.03 1.61 5.15
N TRP A 486 36.41 0.44 5.22
CA TRP A 486 36.99 -0.82 4.80
C TRP A 486 37.30 -0.91 3.29
N ALA A 487 36.68 -0.06 2.47
CA ALA A 487 36.88 -0.04 1.03
C ALA A 487 38.21 0.59 0.62
N GLY A 488 38.84 1.40 1.49
CA GLY A 488 40.07 2.10 1.18
C GLY A 488 39.99 2.86 -0.17
N ASP A 489 41.04 2.78 -0.97
CA ASP A 489 41.10 3.40 -2.31
C ASP A 489 40.82 2.41 -3.46
N SER A 490 40.31 1.21 -3.18
CA SER A 490 40.04 0.19 -4.20
C SER A 490 39.09 0.72 -5.29
N ALA A 491 39.54 0.76 -6.53
CA ALA A 491 38.72 1.16 -7.67
C ALA A 491 37.64 0.12 -8.03
N LYS A 492 37.75 -1.11 -7.50
CA LYS A 492 36.77 -2.19 -7.72
C LYS A 492 35.55 -2.09 -6.78
N VAL A 493 35.58 -1.17 -5.80
CA VAL A 493 34.46 -0.89 -4.90
C VAL A 493 33.70 0.32 -5.41
N VAL A 494 32.45 0.12 -5.87
CA VAL A 494 31.59 1.14 -6.46
C VAL A 494 30.27 1.29 -5.68
N ASP A 495 29.68 2.46 -5.69
CA ASP A 495 28.38 2.72 -5.06
C ASP A 495 27.22 2.23 -5.95
N VAL A 496 26.14 1.78 -5.32
CA VAL A 496 24.92 1.32 -6.02
C VAL A 496 24.35 2.39 -6.94
N ARG A 497 24.45 3.68 -6.57
CA ARG A 497 23.97 4.79 -7.38
C ARG A 497 24.77 4.90 -8.69
N ASP A 498 26.09 4.71 -8.65
CA ASP A 498 26.92 4.74 -9.84
C ASP A 498 26.54 3.63 -10.84
N VAL A 499 26.19 2.45 -10.32
CA VAL A 499 25.70 1.35 -11.17
C VAL A 499 24.34 1.67 -11.79
N LEU A 500 23.39 2.22 -11.00
CA LEU A 500 22.04 2.55 -11.47
C LEU A 500 22.03 3.72 -12.47
N GLU A 501 22.95 4.67 -12.31
CA GLU A 501 23.12 5.82 -13.21
C GLU A 501 24.05 5.55 -14.39
N GLY A 502 24.61 4.34 -14.50
CA GLY A 502 25.49 3.92 -15.58
C GLY A 502 26.89 4.54 -15.56
N ARG A 503 27.32 5.06 -14.40
CA ARG A 503 28.70 5.57 -14.20
C ARG A 503 29.69 4.43 -13.89
N ALA A 504 29.19 3.31 -13.38
CA ALA A 504 29.96 2.08 -13.18
C ALA A 504 29.22 0.91 -13.84
N ASP A 505 29.97 0.01 -14.46
CA ASP A 505 29.44 -1.20 -15.10
C ASP A 505 30.22 -2.43 -14.62
N PRO A 506 29.91 -2.96 -13.41
CA PRO A 506 30.57 -4.15 -12.86
C PRO A 506 30.32 -5.39 -13.71
N GLU A 507 31.37 -6.19 -13.93
CA GLU A 507 31.31 -7.43 -14.69
C GLU A 507 31.85 -8.62 -13.87
N GLY A 508 31.63 -9.84 -14.35
CA GLY A 508 32.16 -11.07 -13.75
C GLY A 508 31.47 -11.44 -12.42
N ARG A 509 32.25 -11.75 -11.40
CA ARG A 509 31.78 -12.10 -10.05
C ARG A 509 31.60 -10.83 -9.24
N VAL A 510 30.37 -10.49 -8.92
CA VAL A 510 30.04 -9.26 -8.20
C VAL A 510 29.52 -9.59 -6.79
N LEU A 511 30.16 -8.98 -5.78
CA LEU A 511 29.64 -8.98 -4.42
C LEU A 511 28.83 -7.70 -4.18
N VAL A 512 27.55 -7.84 -3.82
CA VAL A 512 26.71 -6.74 -3.37
C VAL A 512 26.67 -6.75 -1.84
N VAL A 513 27.06 -5.66 -1.22
CA VAL A 513 27.08 -5.50 0.26
C VAL A 513 25.83 -4.75 0.68
N ASP A 514 24.91 -5.43 1.38
CA ASP A 514 23.61 -4.91 1.82
C ASP A 514 23.64 -4.49 3.30
N ASP A 515 23.94 -3.22 3.56
CA ASP A 515 23.86 -2.62 4.91
C ASP A 515 22.47 -2.01 5.20
N LEU A 516 21.60 -1.86 4.18
CA LEU A 516 20.31 -1.19 4.32
C LEU A 516 19.12 -2.13 4.45
N GLY A 517 19.27 -3.39 4.08
CA GLY A 517 18.21 -4.41 4.17
C GLY A 517 16.97 -4.11 3.34
N PHE A 518 17.10 -3.36 2.22
CA PHE A 518 15.94 -2.91 1.45
C PHE A 518 16.17 -3.03 -0.07
N HIS A 519 15.31 -2.41 -0.88
CA HIS A 519 15.28 -2.53 -2.33
C HIS A 519 16.59 -2.18 -3.05
N GLN A 520 17.43 -1.33 -2.50
CA GLN A 520 18.64 -0.86 -3.16
C GLN A 520 19.56 -2.05 -3.51
N ALA A 521 19.83 -2.93 -2.54
CA ALA A 521 20.69 -4.09 -2.74
C ALA A 521 20.02 -5.16 -3.61
N THR A 522 18.77 -5.49 -3.31
CA THR A 522 18.04 -6.55 -4.01
C THR A 522 17.79 -6.20 -5.47
N SER A 523 17.46 -4.93 -5.77
CA SER A 523 17.20 -4.49 -7.14
C SER A 523 18.49 -4.38 -7.98
N VAL A 524 19.60 -3.91 -7.41
CA VAL A 524 20.88 -3.88 -8.16
C VAL A 524 21.41 -5.28 -8.40
N ALA A 525 21.20 -6.22 -7.46
CA ALA A 525 21.56 -7.62 -7.63
C ALA A 525 20.81 -8.25 -8.83
N GLU A 526 19.50 -8.00 -8.96
CA GLU A 526 18.71 -8.44 -10.11
C GLU A 526 19.19 -7.78 -11.42
N LEU A 527 19.52 -6.49 -11.38
CA LEU A 527 20.05 -5.77 -12.54
C LEU A 527 21.36 -6.39 -13.05
N LEU A 528 22.30 -6.62 -12.13
CA LEU A 528 23.62 -7.18 -12.47
C LEU A 528 23.52 -8.64 -12.94
N ALA A 529 22.69 -9.46 -12.30
CA ALA A 529 22.41 -10.82 -12.77
C ALA A 529 21.80 -10.82 -14.18
N GLY A 530 20.87 -9.88 -14.46
CA GLY A 530 20.30 -9.67 -15.79
C GLY A 530 21.31 -9.21 -16.85
N ARG A 531 22.45 -8.59 -16.44
CA ARG A 531 23.59 -8.25 -17.32
C ARG A 531 24.59 -9.40 -17.50
N GLY A 532 24.35 -10.55 -16.85
CA GLY A 532 25.21 -11.74 -16.96
C GLY A 532 26.28 -11.86 -15.88
N CYS A 533 26.25 -11.04 -14.82
CA CYS A 533 27.16 -11.18 -13.70
C CYS A 533 26.80 -12.40 -12.83
N THR A 534 27.81 -13.01 -12.21
CA THR A 534 27.63 -13.97 -11.12
C THR A 534 27.51 -13.20 -9.81
N VAL A 535 26.29 -13.05 -9.29
CA VAL A 535 26.00 -12.13 -8.17
C VAL A 535 25.91 -12.90 -6.85
N THR A 536 26.61 -12.39 -5.86
CA THR A 536 26.42 -12.76 -4.45
C THR A 536 26.04 -11.52 -3.66
N VAL A 537 24.99 -11.60 -2.84
CA VAL A 537 24.60 -10.54 -1.90
C VAL A 537 24.99 -10.96 -0.49
N CYS A 538 25.71 -10.11 0.23
CA CYS A 538 26.00 -10.34 1.64
C CYS A 538 25.38 -9.25 2.53
N THR A 539 25.01 -9.63 3.77
CA THR A 539 24.41 -8.73 4.76
C THR A 539 24.80 -9.12 6.19
N GLY A 540 24.88 -8.14 7.07
CA GLY A 540 24.98 -8.36 8.52
C GLY A 540 23.66 -8.84 9.15
N GLY A 541 22.54 -8.73 8.45
CA GLY A 541 21.24 -9.22 8.90
C GLY A 541 21.07 -10.73 8.71
N MET A 542 20.01 -11.27 9.31
CA MET A 542 19.65 -12.70 9.18
C MET A 542 19.05 -13.03 7.79
N ILE A 543 18.58 -12.05 7.06
CA ILE A 543 17.92 -12.18 5.76
C ILE A 543 18.35 -11.01 4.89
N VAL A 544 18.77 -11.28 3.65
CA VAL A 544 19.04 -10.25 2.65
C VAL A 544 17.75 -9.51 2.32
N GLY A 545 17.79 -8.18 2.33
CA GLY A 545 16.59 -7.38 2.06
C GLY A 545 15.51 -7.53 3.13
N GLN A 546 15.86 -7.64 4.40
CA GLN A 546 14.94 -7.96 5.52
C GLN A 546 13.67 -7.10 5.53
N ASP A 547 13.77 -5.82 5.20
CA ASP A 547 12.64 -4.88 5.21
C ASP A 547 11.67 -5.06 4.02
N LEU A 548 12.00 -5.92 3.03
CA LEU A 548 11.08 -6.29 1.95
C LEU A 548 9.85 -7.04 2.48
N GLY A 549 9.96 -7.67 3.65
CA GLY A 549 8.82 -8.27 4.34
C GLY A 549 7.71 -7.26 4.66
N LEU A 550 8.08 -6.03 5.04
CA LEU A 550 7.12 -4.95 5.33
C LEU A 550 6.37 -4.46 4.09
N THR A 551 6.97 -4.57 2.91
CA THR A 551 6.37 -4.13 1.64
C THR A 551 5.77 -5.26 0.83
N LEU A 552 5.85 -6.49 1.34
CA LEU A 552 5.39 -7.73 0.71
C LEU A 552 6.14 -8.08 -0.60
N ASP A 553 7.34 -7.54 -0.76
CA ASP A 553 8.19 -7.84 -1.91
C ASP A 553 9.09 -9.07 -1.70
N MET A 554 9.27 -9.54 -0.45
CA MET A 554 10.22 -10.60 -0.08
C MET A 554 10.01 -11.88 -0.88
N ASP A 555 8.78 -12.38 -0.93
CA ASP A 555 8.40 -13.62 -1.63
C ASP A 555 8.73 -13.54 -3.13
N GLY A 556 8.32 -12.43 -3.76
CA GLY A 556 8.57 -12.19 -5.17
C GLY A 556 10.06 -12.10 -5.47
N TRP A 557 10.81 -11.36 -4.63
CA TRP A 557 12.25 -11.22 -4.77
C TRP A 557 12.98 -12.57 -4.59
N THR A 558 12.66 -13.31 -3.55
CA THR A 558 13.29 -14.62 -3.27
C THR A 558 13.15 -15.58 -4.46
N ARG A 559 11.96 -15.64 -5.09
CA ARG A 559 11.74 -16.46 -6.29
C ARG A 559 12.57 -15.98 -7.47
N ARG A 560 12.62 -14.67 -7.74
CA ARG A 560 13.41 -14.11 -8.85
C ARG A 560 14.91 -14.25 -8.62
N ALA A 561 15.38 -14.02 -7.39
CA ALA A 561 16.78 -14.20 -6.99
C ALA A 561 17.24 -15.64 -7.20
N HIS A 562 16.41 -16.62 -6.79
CA HIS A 562 16.68 -18.05 -7.01
C HIS A 562 16.73 -18.38 -8.51
N ALA A 563 15.76 -17.90 -9.27
CA ALA A 563 15.70 -18.13 -10.72
C ALA A 563 16.90 -17.51 -11.46
N ALA A 564 17.41 -16.37 -10.98
CA ALA A 564 18.59 -15.68 -11.52
C ALA A 564 19.94 -16.23 -10.99
N GLY A 565 19.94 -17.23 -10.11
CA GLY A 565 21.15 -17.80 -9.53
C GLY A 565 21.89 -16.88 -8.55
N ILE A 566 21.20 -15.89 -7.97
CA ILE A 566 21.79 -14.97 -6.98
C ILE A 566 22.04 -15.71 -5.66
N THR A 567 23.31 -15.74 -5.23
CA THR A 567 23.72 -16.34 -3.96
C THR A 567 23.55 -15.34 -2.82
N GLN A 568 23.17 -15.81 -1.62
CA GLN A 568 22.99 -14.99 -0.43
C GLN A 568 23.90 -15.46 0.71
N ILE A 569 24.57 -14.53 1.38
CA ILE A 569 25.39 -14.76 2.58
C ILE A 569 24.88 -13.84 3.68
N THR A 570 24.38 -14.42 4.76
CA THR A 570 23.84 -13.68 5.92
C THR A 570 24.81 -13.69 7.09
N ASP A 571 24.55 -12.85 8.10
CA ASP A 571 25.29 -12.76 9.36
C ASP A 571 26.77 -12.41 9.18
N VAL A 572 27.13 -11.73 8.08
CA VAL A 572 28.51 -11.34 7.79
C VAL A 572 28.69 -9.84 7.65
N MET A 573 29.81 -9.34 8.10
CA MET A 573 30.25 -7.96 7.93
C MET A 573 31.51 -7.93 7.06
N VAL A 574 31.60 -6.94 6.19
CA VAL A 574 32.82 -6.66 5.43
C VAL A 574 33.77 -5.87 6.32
N THR A 575 35.01 -6.35 6.48
CA THR A 575 36.02 -5.69 7.33
C THR A 575 37.24 -5.18 6.57
N GLY A 576 37.38 -5.55 5.29
CA GLY A 576 38.48 -5.07 4.46
C GLY A 576 38.38 -5.60 3.04
N VAL A 577 39.14 -4.96 2.17
CA VAL A 577 39.31 -5.36 0.77
C VAL A 577 40.76 -5.23 0.38
N VAL A 578 41.26 -6.21 -0.38
CA VAL A 578 42.64 -6.21 -0.91
C VAL A 578 42.56 -6.52 -2.40
N ASP A 579 42.98 -5.57 -3.22
CA ASP A 579 43.07 -5.77 -4.66
C ASP A 579 44.27 -6.64 -5.02
N ALA A 580 44.03 -7.64 -5.85
CA ALA A 580 45.04 -8.46 -6.54
C ALA A 580 44.91 -8.19 -8.05
N ASP A 581 45.88 -8.71 -8.84
CA ASP A 581 45.97 -8.36 -10.28
C ASP A 581 44.65 -8.59 -11.05
N ASP A 582 44.02 -9.73 -10.86
CA ASP A 582 42.81 -10.11 -11.61
C ASP A 582 41.50 -10.13 -10.77
N ALA A 583 41.58 -9.89 -9.46
CA ALA A 583 40.43 -9.99 -8.58
C ALA A 583 40.61 -9.18 -7.30
N THR A 584 39.54 -9.03 -6.53
CA THR A 584 39.55 -8.41 -5.21
C THR A 584 39.20 -9.45 -4.15
N VAL A 585 40.01 -9.55 -3.11
CA VAL A 585 39.71 -10.40 -1.94
C VAL A 585 39.01 -9.55 -0.90
N VAL A 586 37.76 -9.88 -0.61
CA VAL A 586 36.93 -9.21 0.40
C VAL A 586 36.97 -10.05 1.68
N SER A 587 37.33 -9.41 2.77
CA SER A 587 37.33 -10.04 4.11
C SER A 587 35.94 -9.98 4.70
N LEU A 588 35.22 -11.10 4.72
CA LEU A 588 33.95 -11.27 5.41
C LEU A 588 34.21 -11.86 6.80
N VAL A 589 33.55 -11.35 7.81
CA VAL A 589 33.57 -11.88 9.17
C VAL A 589 32.15 -12.22 9.61
N ASP A 590 31.92 -13.47 9.95
CA ASP A 590 30.69 -13.88 10.62
C ASP A 590 30.69 -13.23 12.02
N HIS A 591 29.78 -12.28 12.23
CA HIS A 591 29.80 -11.46 13.45
C HIS A 591 29.34 -12.22 14.71
N ARG A 592 28.71 -13.40 14.56
CA ARG A 592 28.29 -14.23 15.69
C ARG A 592 29.44 -15.11 16.21
N THR A 593 30.30 -15.58 15.30
CA THR A 593 31.38 -16.52 15.64
C THR A 593 32.77 -15.88 15.58
N GLY A 594 32.92 -14.72 14.98
CA GLY A 594 34.21 -14.09 14.69
C GLY A 594 35.01 -14.78 13.59
N THR A 595 34.40 -15.76 12.88
CA THR A 595 35.09 -16.53 11.85
C THR A 595 35.28 -15.68 10.58
N ALA A 596 36.54 -15.53 10.16
CA ALA A 596 36.85 -14.87 8.89
C ALA A 596 36.59 -15.79 7.70
N ARG A 597 36.00 -15.23 6.65
CA ARG A 597 35.70 -15.89 5.37
C ARG A 597 36.15 -14.98 4.22
N PRO A 598 37.27 -15.29 3.55
CA PRO A 598 37.65 -14.54 2.37
C PRO A 598 36.65 -14.81 1.22
N PHE A 599 36.28 -13.78 0.50
CA PHE A 599 35.44 -13.86 -0.71
C PHE A 599 36.17 -13.22 -1.87
N VAL A 600 36.23 -13.90 -3.00
CA VAL A 600 36.90 -13.40 -4.21
C VAL A 600 35.85 -12.84 -5.17
N ALA A 601 35.96 -11.55 -5.50
CA ALA A 601 35.10 -10.85 -6.42
C ALA A 601 35.92 -10.13 -7.50
N ASP A 602 35.30 -9.85 -8.64
CA ASP A 602 35.87 -9.01 -9.69
C ASP A 602 35.46 -7.55 -9.47
N ALA A 603 34.30 -7.33 -8.82
CA ALA A 603 33.83 -6.02 -8.36
C ALA A 603 32.99 -6.15 -7.07
N VAL A 604 32.90 -5.07 -6.32
CA VAL A 604 32.09 -4.96 -5.09
C VAL A 604 31.15 -3.75 -5.23
N VAL A 605 29.86 -3.98 -5.11
CA VAL A 605 28.84 -2.92 -5.11
C VAL A 605 28.38 -2.67 -3.67
N VAL A 606 28.58 -1.46 -3.18
CA VAL A 606 28.19 -1.10 -1.81
C VAL A 606 26.80 -0.45 -1.79
N VAL A 607 25.97 -0.93 -0.88
CA VAL A 607 24.66 -0.36 -0.56
C VAL A 607 24.68 -0.01 0.91
N THR A 608 25.22 1.16 1.22
CA THR A 608 25.48 1.62 2.59
C THR A 608 24.81 2.95 2.91
N HIS A 609 24.99 3.42 4.14
CA HIS A 609 24.47 4.70 4.59
C HIS A 609 25.05 5.86 3.75
N GLN A 610 24.28 6.94 3.69
CA GLN A 610 24.64 8.15 2.93
C GLN A 610 24.94 9.30 3.89
N GLU A 611 25.62 10.33 3.39
CA GLU A 611 25.89 11.58 4.11
C GLU A 611 24.97 12.69 3.62
N PRO A 612 24.36 13.49 4.52
CA PRO A 612 23.63 14.69 4.14
C PRO A 612 24.49 15.68 3.36
N VAL A 613 23.95 16.29 2.31
CA VAL A 613 24.53 17.46 1.65
C VAL A 613 23.94 18.71 2.31
N ASP A 614 24.56 19.18 3.38
CA ASP A 614 24.03 20.25 4.23
C ASP A 614 24.92 21.51 4.31
N GLU A 615 25.94 21.60 3.47
CA GLU A 615 26.92 22.70 3.45
C GLU A 615 26.25 24.07 3.26
N LEU A 616 25.29 24.17 2.34
CA LEU A 616 24.55 25.42 2.13
C LEU A 616 23.71 25.81 3.35
N TRP A 617 23.05 24.83 4.00
CA TRP A 617 22.29 25.09 5.21
C TRP A 617 23.18 25.62 6.34
N LYS A 618 24.36 25.05 6.55
CA LYS A 618 25.34 25.51 7.55
C LYS A 618 25.79 26.95 7.31
N GLN A 619 25.87 27.38 6.05
CA GLN A 619 26.22 28.75 5.69
C GLN A 619 25.07 29.74 5.89
N LEU A 620 23.83 29.27 5.93
CA LEU A 620 22.63 30.11 5.95
C LEU A 620 21.84 30.03 7.26
N CYS A 621 22.11 29.06 8.14
CA CYS A 621 21.28 28.80 9.33
C CYS A 621 21.21 29.99 10.31
N ASP A 622 22.24 30.86 10.34
CA ASP A 622 22.30 32.06 11.17
C ASP A 622 21.86 33.33 10.43
N SER A 623 21.32 33.20 9.20
CA SER A 623 20.85 34.34 8.42
C SER A 623 19.55 34.93 9.00
N SER A 624 19.24 36.18 8.67
CA SER A 624 17.96 36.81 9.05
C SER A 624 16.74 36.25 8.28
N VAL A 625 16.99 35.52 7.18
CA VAL A 625 15.96 34.87 6.37
C VAL A 625 15.67 33.50 6.98
N PRO A 626 14.41 33.11 7.19
CA PRO A 626 14.06 31.74 7.62
C PRO A 626 14.59 30.69 6.66
N VAL A 627 15.38 29.73 7.16
CA VAL A 627 15.95 28.63 6.39
C VAL A 627 15.47 27.30 6.96
N TYR A 628 14.80 26.52 6.13
CA TYR A 628 14.31 25.19 6.44
C TYR A 628 15.18 24.14 5.79
N ARG A 629 15.54 23.07 6.49
CA ARG A 629 16.27 21.92 5.95
C ARG A 629 15.34 20.70 5.93
N VAL A 630 15.23 20.03 4.78
CA VAL A 630 14.25 18.94 4.58
C VAL A 630 14.84 17.75 3.83
N GLY A 631 14.23 16.58 4.05
CA GLY A 631 14.60 15.33 3.40
C GLY A 631 15.98 14.83 3.82
N ASP A 632 16.70 14.23 2.88
CA ASP A 632 18.00 13.62 3.15
C ASP A 632 19.10 14.66 3.47
N ALA A 633 18.85 15.93 3.19
CA ALA A 633 19.72 17.01 3.67
C ALA A 633 19.69 17.12 5.21
N VAL A 634 18.62 16.68 5.88
CA VAL A 634 18.55 16.57 7.34
C VAL A 634 19.26 15.32 7.81
N THR A 635 18.82 14.17 7.28
CA THR A 635 19.41 12.85 7.47
C THR A 635 18.81 11.88 6.46
N PRO A 636 19.61 11.05 5.80
CA PRO A 636 19.11 10.10 4.78
C PRO A 636 18.11 9.10 5.37
N ARG A 637 16.94 9.00 4.72
CA ARG A 637 15.84 8.11 5.09
C ARG A 637 15.06 7.67 3.84
N ARG A 638 13.83 7.19 4.04
CA ARG A 638 12.95 6.81 2.93
C ARG A 638 12.23 8.02 2.32
N ALA A 639 11.78 7.88 1.07
CA ALA A 639 11.11 8.94 0.31
C ALA A 639 9.89 9.56 1.02
N HIS A 640 9.19 8.78 1.85
CA HIS A 640 8.08 9.29 2.67
C HIS A 640 8.50 10.47 3.56
N ASN A 641 9.66 10.36 4.23
CA ASN A 641 10.17 11.44 5.09
C ASN A 641 10.47 12.71 4.28
N ALA A 642 11.03 12.54 3.08
CA ALA A 642 11.30 13.66 2.18
C ALA A 642 10.00 14.40 1.79
N ILE A 643 8.95 13.66 1.43
CA ILE A 643 7.63 14.21 1.08
C ILE A 643 6.99 14.91 2.29
N LEU A 644 7.01 14.29 3.47
CA LEU A 644 6.42 14.87 4.69
C LEU A 644 7.13 16.17 5.11
N GLU A 645 8.46 16.15 5.13
CA GLU A 645 9.24 17.32 5.56
C GLU A 645 9.14 18.47 4.56
N GLY A 646 9.13 18.14 3.25
CA GLY A 646 8.89 19.15 2.21
C GLY A 646 7.54 19.82 2.37
N ASP A 647 6.46 19.04 2.61
CA ASP A 647 5.12 19.57 2.87
C ASP A 647 5.07 20.41 4.16
N ALA A 648 5.67 19.91 5.24
CA ALA A 648 5.69 20.59 6.53
C ALA A 648 6.45 21.93 6.47
N ALA A 649 7.62 21.97 5.83
CA ALA A 649 8.37 23.21 5.65
C ALA A 649 7.58 24.24 4.84
N ALA A 650 6.94 23.83 3.76
CA ALA A 650 6.08 24.70 2.95
C ALA A 650 4.85 25.22 3.72
N ILE A 651 4.33 24.45 4.68
CA ILE A 651 3.23 24.90 5.55
C ILE A 651 3.74 25.93 6.57
N ALA A 652 4.99 25.82 7.01
CA ALA A 652 5.60 26.72 7.99
C ALA A 652 6.01 28.08 7.41
N VAL A 653 6.28 28.14 6.10
CA VAL A 653 6.55 29.40 5.37
C VAL A 653 5.31 30.30 5.33
#